data_2520a5c0257457d6737f16c6a62b656e
#
_entry.id   2520a5c0257457d6737f16c6a62b656e
#
_cell.length_a   1.000
_cell.length_b   1.000
_cell.length_c   1.000
_cell.angle_alpha   90.00
_cell.angle_beta   90.00
_cell.angle_gamma   90.00
#
_symmetry.space_group_name_H-M   'P 1'
#
loop_
_entity.id
_entity.type
_entity.pdbx_description
1 polymer ?
#
loop_
_entity_poly.entity_id
_entity_poly.type
_entity_poly.pdbx_seq_one_letter_code
_entity_poly.pdbx_strand_id
1 'polypeptide(L)'
;MLTATLPPTPSFRLTSTVRFDDRFLEELKARLRPSDVIGRSVKLKRQGREWVGLSPFSKEKSPSFFVNDDKGHFFDFSSGKNGDIISFLQEVERLSFVEAVERLAAEAGMQMPAEDPQAAEREQKRQGLSDWMDVSQKWFAANLRRSAGKAAREYLEKRGLPEDQWERFGLGYAPNDREGLKGALVQRGAKPGDLVEMGMLISPEGGGAPYDRFRDRLMFPILDARGRIVSFGGRAMNPDDRAKYLNGPESPLFHKGATLYGLPEARRILGAESKGTQSVIVVEGYMDVIACQRAGLPAVAPMGTALTEEQMALLWRVSSEPILCFDGDGAGQRAAYRAIERALPLLKPGRSFRFALLEGGQDPDDILRDKGAPALRQAMNETRPFADVLFKREVEVEPLDTPERKAGLKGRLRTAAALIQDKDLAEQYRREMFERFDGLFPGRGAQQQARPQQAGGRWRPGPPPKLGQTSEGAEAMQSLFRSIEPVAAALAHGAIEDPERMDDHLEAISSHGFGDPALDGLAHELVRLRFGSHSLDSAALRRHLAASGHDALVREVEKAAAKSGAPFLAANAPLAEARVRWSQAFDALTRVAGLEQALASAKSNADQGFDASAFSLLKAERDALRRAIKTGTIWDD
;
A
#
# COMPACT_ATOMS: atom_id res chain seq x y z
N MET A 1 38.08 -22.84 44.54
CA MET A 1 37.55 -23.47 43.32
C MET A 1 36.04 -23.47 43.40
N LEU A 2 35.39 -22.51 42.81
CA LEU A 2 33.94 -22.46 42.64
C LEU A 2 33.71 -22.17 41.16
N THR A 3 33.36 -23.23 40.43
CA THR A 3 32.96 -23.15 39.01
C THR A 3 31.54 -22.64 38.93
N ALA A 4 31.37 -21.39 38.50
CA ALA A 4 30.06 -20.82 38.15
C ALA A 4 29.67 -21.31 36.75
N THR A 5 28.68 -22.19 36.71
CA THR A 5 27.98 -22.63 35.50
C THR A 5 27.07 -21.47 35.03
N LEU A 6 27.36 -20.95 33.85
CA LEU A 6 26.51 -20.01 33.12
C LEU A 6 25.20 -20.73 32.69
N PRO A 7 24.04 -20.07 32.77
CA PRO A 7 22.78 -20.62 32.26
C PRO A 7 22.80 -20.71 30.72
N PRO A 8 22.08 -21.68 30.12
CA PRO A 8 22.04 -21.84 28.68
C PRO A 8 21.33 -20.66 28.04
N THR A 9 21.96 -20.10 27.00
CA THR A 9 21.40 -19.07 26.10
C THR A 9 20.08 -19.57 25.49
N PRO A 10 19.03 -18.75 25.44
CA PRO A 10 17.80 -19.12 24.77
C PRO A 10 18.06 -19.29 23.28
N SER A 11 17.81 -20.48 22.77
CA SER A 11 17.83 -20.76 21.33
C SER A 11 16.70 -19.98 20.66
N PHE A 12 17.03 -18.92 19.94
CA PHE A 12 16.13 -18.28 19.00
C PHE A 12 15.80 -19.29 17.89
N ARG A 13 14.58 -19.81 17.90
CA ARG A 13 14.05 -20.59 16.77
C ARG A 13 13.83 -19.66 15.59
N LEU A 14 14.48 -20.00 14.49
CA LEU A 14 14.34 -19.37 13.17
C LEU A 14 12.90 -19.47 12.69
N THR A 15 12.34 -18.34 12.26
CA THR A 15 11.04 -18.27 11.60
C THR A 15 11.19 -18.79 10.17
N SER A 16 10.85 -20.05 9.94
CA SER A 16 10.72 -20.62 8.61
C SER A 16 9.49 -20.06 7.90
N THR A 17 9.62 -19.78 6.61
CA THR A 17 8.49 -19.39 5.75
C THR A 17 7.74 -20.64 5.34
N VAL A 18 7.04 -21.28 6.27
CA VAL A 18 6.14 -22.40 5.97
C VAL A 18 4.94 -21.82 5.21
N ARG A 19 4.76 -22.21 3.95
CA ARG A 19 3.50 -21.99 3.23
C ARG A 19 2.52 -23.08 3.67
N PHE A 20 1.53 -22.69 4.47
CA PHE A 20 0.44 -23.60 4.84
C PHE A 20 -0.52 -23.75 3.67
N ASP A 21 -0.94 -24.98 3.39
CA ASP A 21 -2.02 -25.28 2.45
C ASP A 21 -3.35 -24.74 3.01
N ASP A 22 -4.18 -24.12 2.16
CA ASP A 22 -5.47 -23.58 2.54
C ASP A 22 -6.33 -24.65 3.24
N ARG A 23 -6.26 -25.90 2.78
CA ARG A 23 -6.95 -27.05 3.38
C ARG A 23 -6.52 -27.29 4.84
N PHE A 24 -5.22 -27.16 5.16
CA PHE A 24 -4.74 -27.29 6.51
C PHE A 24 -5.27 -26.16 7.40
N LEU A 25 -5.29 -24.94 6.89
CA LEU A 25 -5.79 -23.77 7.62
C LEU A 25 -7.30 -23.84 7.87
N GLU A 26 -8.07 -24.32 6.90
CA GLU A 26 -9.51 -24.56 7.06
C GLU A 26 -9.81 -25.65 8.09
N GLU A 27 -9.07 -26.79 8.05
CA GLU A 27 -9.21 -27.83 9.04
C GLU A 27 -8.82 -27.36 10.45
N LEU A 28 -7.78 -26.55 10.55
CA LEU A 28 -7.34 -25.95 11.81
C LEU A 28 -8.45 -25.07 12.42
N LYS A 29 -9.04 -24.21 11.62
CA LYS A 29 -10.14 -23.33 12.05
C LYS A 29 -11.40 -24.10 12.41
N ALA A 30 -11.69 -25.17 11.69
CA ALA A 30 -12.87 -26.01 11.96
C ALA A 30 -12.76 -26.81 13.28
N ARG A 31 -11.54 -27.07 13.78
CA ARG A 31 -11.33 -27.84 15.02
C ARG A 31 -11.38 -26.99 16.28
N LEU A 32 -11.26 -25.67 16.16
CA LEU A 32 -11.17 -24.75 17.29
C LEU A 32 -12.35 -23.76 17.28
N ARG A 33 -13.01 -23.60 18.44
CA ARG A 33 -14.04 -22.59 18.58
C ARG A 33 -13.40 -21.23 18.82
N PRO A 34 -13.76 -20.20 18.07
CA PRO A 34 -13.25 -18.84 18.31
C PRO A 34 -13.44 -18.36 19.75
N SER A 35 -14.58 -18.64 20.36
CA SER A 35 -14.84 -18.25 21.76
C SER A 35 -13.87 -18.88 22.76
N ASP A 36 -13.41 -20.12 22.52
CA ASP A 36 -12.46 -20.80 23.42
C ASP A 36 -11.05 -20.22 23.27
N VAL A 37 -10.62 -19.93 22.04
CA VAL A 37 -9.31 -19.34 21.75
C VAL A 37 -9.26 -17.89 22.25
N ILE A 38 -10.21 -17.07 21.85
CA ILE A 38 -10.28 -15.63 22.14
C ILE A 38 -10.58 -15.39 23.61
N GLY A 39 -11.40 -16.26 24.22
CA GLY A 39 -11.82 -16.16 25.63
C GLY A 39 -10.69 -16.25 26.64
N ARG A 40 -9.48 -16.65 26.22
CA ARG A 40 -8.27 -16.65 27.07
C ARG A 40 -7.70 -15.25 27.25
N SER A 41 -7.83 -14.42 26.22
CA SER A 41 -7.30 -13.05 26.21
C SER A 41 -8.38 -12.00 26.45
N VAL A 42 -9.64 -12.30 26.10
CA VAL A 42 -10.78 -11.40 26.25
C VAL A 42 -11.86 -12.05 27.11
N LYS A 43 -12.33 -11.31 28.12
CA LYS A 43 -13.42 -11.80 28.99
C LYS A 43 -14.75 -11.74 28.24
N LEU A 44 -15.17 -12.88 27.68
CA LEU A 44 -16.38 -13.03 26.89
C LEU A 44 -17.59 -13.42 27.76
N LYS A 45 -18.76 -12.87 27.44
CA LYS A 45 -20.06 -13.26 28.01
C LYS A 45 -20.97 -13.69 26.87
N ARG A 46 -21.67 -14.81 27.01
CA ARG A 46 -22.59 -15.30 26.01
C ARG A 46 -23.82 -14.40 25.90
N GLN A 47 -24.17 -14.00 24.70
CA GLN A 47 -25.36 -13.22 24.38
C GLN A 47 -26.06 -13.82 23.17
N GLY A 48 -27.06 -14.66 23.39
CA GLY A 48 -27.73 -15.42 22.34
C GLY A 48 -26.81 -16.47 21.69
N ARG A 49 -26.59 -16.36 20.38
CA ARG A 49 -25.67 -17.22 19.61
C ARG A 49 -24.24 -16.72 19.60
N GLU A 50 -23.97 -15.54 20.11
CA GLU A 50 -22.68 -14.89 20.06
C GLU A 50 -22.07 -14.68 21.44
N TRP A 51 -20.79 -14.33 21.44
CA TRP A 51 -20.04 -13.96 22.63
C TRP A 51 -19.63 -12.49 22.53
N VAL A 52 -19.76 -11.76 23.63
CA VAL A 52 -19.55 -10.33 23.69
C VAL A 52 -18.56 -9.98 24.79
N GLY A 53 -17.63 -9.08 24.51
CA GLY A 53 -16.62 -8.60 25.45
C GLY A 53 -16.23 -7.15 25.20
N LEU A 54 -15.31 -6.64 26.04
CA LEU A 54 -14.67 -5.36 25.78
C LEU A 54 -13.60 -5.54 24.72
N SER A 55 -13.40 -4.53 23.88
CA SER A 55 -12.38 -4.54 22.84
C SER A 55 -10.97 -4.73 23.43
N PRO A 56 -10.17 -5.68 22.90
CA PRO A 56 -8.76 -5.78 23.22
C PRO A 56 -7.90 -4.75 22.46
N PHE A 57 -8.48 -4.03 21.47
CA PHE A 57 -7.79 -3.10 20.60
C PHE A 57 -7.98 -1.63 21.01
N SER A 58 -9.00 -1.32 21.83
CA SER A 58 -9.29 0.03 22.28
C SER A 58 -9.67 0.06 23.76
N LYS A 59 -9.45 1.20 24.41
CA LYS A 59 -9.91 1.41 25.81
C LYS A 59 -11.36 1.88 25.79
N GLU A 60 -12.28 0.99 26.18
CA GLU A 60 -13.72 1.29 26.23
C GLU A 60 -14.36 0.80 27.54
N LYS A 61 -15.58 1.29 27.78
CA LYS A 61 -16.38 0.92 28.99
C LYS A 61 -17.61 0.10 28.64
N SER A 62 -18.00 0.06 27.35
CA SER A 62 -19.15 -0.69 26.85
C SER A 62 -18.67 -1.83 25.95
N PRO A 63 -19.27 -3.02 26.01
CA PRO A 63 -18.87 -4.14 25.15
C PRO A 63 -19.13 -3.83 23.67
N SER A 64 -18.09 -3.92 22.85
CA SER A 64 -18.15 -3.73 21.40
C SER A 64 -17.43 -4.83 20.60
N PHE A 65 -16.87 -5.82 21.31
CA PHE A 65 -16.16 -6.94 20.72
C PHE A 65 -17.04 -8.18 20.69
N PHE A 66 -17.30 -8.71 19.50
CA PHE A 66 -18.20 -9.83 19.23
C PHE A 66 -17.46 -11.01 18.65
N VAL A 67 -17.80 -12.22 19.07
CA VAL A 67 -17.24 -13.47 18.56
C VAL A 67 -18.38 -14.42 18.22
N ASN A 68 -18.38 -14.97 17.01
CA ASN A 68 -19.36 -15.92 16.51
C ASN A 68 -18.68 -17.26 16.20
N ASP A 69 -19.02 -18.29 16.99
CA ASP A 69 -18.43 -19.61 16.84
C ASP A 69 -18.91 -20.33 15.56
N ASP A 70 -20.16 -20.11 15.15
CA ASP A 70 -20.74 -20.75 13.96
C ASP A 70 -20.11 -20.20 12.68
N LYS A 71 -19.71 -18.93 12.69
CA LYS A 71 -19.07 -18.24 11.54
C LYS A 71 -17.55 -18.28 11.60
N GLY A 72 -16.94 -18.67 12.70
CA GLY A 72 -15.49 -18.73 12.86
C GLY A 72 -14.79 -17.37 12.99
N HIS A 73 -15.51 -16.26 13.24
CA HIS A 73 -15.00 -14.91 13.16
C HIS A 73 -15.26 -14.06 14.40
N PHE A 74 -14.39 -13.07 14.62
CA PHE A 74 -14.64 -11.96 15.56
C PHE A 74 -14.85 -10.65 14.80
N PHE A 75 -15.54 -9.72 15.43
CA PHE A 75 -15.72 -8.35 14.95
C PHE A 75 -15.61 -7.38 16.12
N ASP A 76 -14.78 -6.34 15.99
CA ASP A 76 -14.64 -5.27 16.97
C ASP A 76 -15.14 -3.94 16.41
N PHE A 77 -16.30 -3.50 16.89
CA PHE A 77 -16.94 -2.27 16.41
C PHE A 77 -16.22 -1.00 16.85
N SER A 78 -15.43 -1.04 17.90
CA SER A 78 -14.71 0.15 18.40
C SER A 78 -13.49 0.49 17.55
N SER A 79 -12.81 -0.53 16.99
CA SER A 79 -11.61 -0.35 16.16
C SER A 79 -11.86 -0.65 14.66
N GLY A 80 -13.02 -1.22 14.31
CA GLY A 80 -13.34 -1.70 12.97
C GLY A 80 -12.58 -2.97 12.57
N LYS A 81 -11.85 -3.59 13.50
CA LYS A 81 -11.08 -4.82 13.23
C LYS A 81 -12.00 -6.03 13.22
N ASN A 82 -11.75 -6.94 12.30
CA ASN A 82 -12.43 -8.23 12.19
C ASN A 82 -11.46 -9.29 11.67
N GLY A 83 -11.80 -10.55 11.84
CA GLY A 83 -10.98 -11.65 11.34
C GLY A 83 -11.27 -12.97 12.05
N ASP A 84 -10.45 -13.97 11.74
CA ASP A 84 -10.48 -15.29 12.35
C ASP A 84 -9.55 -15.41 13.57
N ILE A 85 -9.46 -16.60 14.16
CA ILE A 85 -8.61 -16.87 15.33
C ILE A 85 -7.12 -16.66 15.04
N ILE A 86 -6.65 -16.86 13.81
CA ILE A 86 -5.25 -16.62 13.43
C ILE A 86 -4.98 -15.11 13.46
N SER A 87 -5.84 -14.33 12.79
CA SER A 87 -5.77 -12.86 12.76
C SER A 87 -5.84 -12.27 14.17
N PHE A 88 -6.69 -12.84 15.04
CA PHE A 88 -6.79 -12.42 16.44
C PHE A 88 -5.47 -12.58 17.19
N LEU A 89 -4.82 -13.74 17.11
CA LEU A 89 -3.55 -13.99 17.78
C LEU A 89 -2.42 -13.10 17.25
N GLN A 90 -2.41 -12.84 15.95
CA GLN A 90 -1.44 -11.92 15.34
C GLN A 90 -1.60 -10.48 15.88
N GLU A 91 -2.83 -10.01 16.01
CA GLU A 91 -3.12 -8.63 16.41
C GLU A 91 -3.00 -8.40 17.92
N VAL A 92 -3.51 -9.31 18.72
CA VAL A 92 -3.58 -9.16 20.19
C VAL A 92 -2.29 -9.63 20.87
N GLU A 93 -1.77 -10.78 20.48
CA GLU A 93 -0.59 -11.38 21.09
C GLU A 93 0.70 -11.07 20.30
N ARG A 94 0.57 -10.35 19.16
CA ARG A 94 1.68 -9.95 18.29
C ARG A 94 2.51 -11.11 17.74
N LEU A 95 1.88 -12.27 17.58
CA LEU A 95 2.49 -13.42 16.98
C LEU A 95 2.65 -13.25 15.48
N SER A 96 3.69 -13.80 14.90
CA SER A 96 3.75 -13.98 13.44
C SER A 96 2.68 -14.97 12.99
N PHE A 97 2.35 -14.97 11.70
CA PHE A 97 1.39 -15.92 11.14
C PHE A 97 1.76 -17.38 11.46
N VAL A 98 3.04 -17.72 11.32
CA VAL A 98 3.56 -19.07 11.59
C VAL A 98 3.40 -19.43 13.06
N GLU A 99 3.80 -18.55 13.99
CA GLU A 99 3.67 -18.79 15.43
C GLU A 99 2.20 -18.91 15.87
N ALA A 100 1.31 -18.14 15.28
CA ALA A 100 -0.14 -18.25 15.53
C ALA A 100 -0.68 -19.61 15.05
N VAL A 101 -0.30 -20.05 13.85
CA VAL A 101 -0.71 -21.35 13.29
C VAL A 101 -0.10 -22.51 14.08
N GLU A 102 1.19 -22.47 14.46
CA GLU A 102 1.85 -23.49 15.30
C GLU A 102 1.12 -23.67 16.64
N ARG A 103 0.79 -22.55 17.29
CA ARG A 103 0.08 -22.57 18.58
C ARG A 103 -1.31 -23.18 18.45
N LEU A 104 -2.06 -22.75 17.43
CA LEU A 104 -3.41 -23.28 17.16
C LEU A 104 -3.36 -24.75 16.77
N ALA A 105 -2.38 -25.18 15.96
CA ALA A 105 -2.21 -26.57 15.57
C ALA A 105 -1.90 -27.47 16.78
N ALA A 106 -1.03 -27.02 17.68
CA ALA A 106 -0.76 -27.72 18.93
C ALA A 106 -2.03 -27.85 19.80
N GLU A 107 -2.85 -26.80 19.86
CA GLU A 107 -4.12 -26.79 20.58
C GLU A 107 -5.18 -27.71 19.94
N ALA A 108 -5.26 -27.71 18.60
CA ALA A 108 -6.14 -28.58 17.83
C ALA A 108 -5.68 -30.05 17.80
N GLY A 109 -4.52 -30.38 18.36
CA GLY A 109 -3.92 -31.72 18.25
C GLY A 109 -3.54 -32.08 16.82
N MET A 110 -3.27 -31.08 15.98
CA MET A 110 -2.84 -31.29 14.58
C MET A 110 -1.32 -31.31 14.49
N GLN A 111 -0.80 -32.24 13.70
CA GLN A 111 0.63 -32.20 13.35
C GLN A 111 0.86 -31.11 12.32
N MET A 112 1.90 -30.30 12.55
CA MET A 112 2.33 -29.33 11.56
C MET A 112 2.69 -30.04 10.25
N PRO A 113 2.35 -29.46 9.08
CA PRO A 113 2.81 -29.97 7.79
C PRO A 113 4.33 -30.13 7.81
N ALA A 114 4.83 -31.23 7.25
CA ALA A 114 6.28 -31.44 7.15
C ALA A 114 6.90 -30.26 6.38
N GLU A 115 7.96 -29.69 6.93
CA GLU A 115 8.74 -28.63 6.26
C GLU A 115 9.22 -29.20 4.91
N ASP A 116 9.08 -28.39 3.83
CA ASP A 116 9.74 -28.70 2.56
C ASP A 116 11.27 -28.78 2.83
N PRO A 117 11.89 -29.95 2.74
CA PRO A 117 13.33 -30.10 3.03
C PRO A 117 14.18 -29.17 2.18
N GLN A 118 13.74 -28.86 0.96
CA GLN A 118 14.41 -27.92 0.07
C GLN A 118 14.24 -26.46 0.51
N ALA A 119 13.10 -26.09 1.10
CA ALA A 119 12.90 -24.74 1.65
C ALA A 119 13.76 -24.54 2.91
N ALA A 120 13.85 -25.52 3.79
CA ALA A 120 14.73 -25.48 4.96
C ALA A 120 16.21 -25.40 4.56
N GLU A 121 16.65 -26.19 3.56
CA GLU A 121 18.01 -26.14 3.04
C GLU A 121 18.34 -24.80 2.40
N ARG A 122 17.40 -24.23 1.60
CA ARG A 122 17.54 -22.87 1.02
C ARG A 122 17.67 -21.80 2.09
N GLU A 123 16.86 -21.87 3.15
CA GLU A 123 16.91 -20.87 4.24
C GLU A 123 18.19 -21.03 5.07
N GLN A 124 18.64 -22.25 5.35
CA GLN A 124 19.92 -22.50 6.01
C GLN A 124 21.10 -21.98 5.19
N LYS A 125 21.09 -22.22 3.88
CA LYS A 125 22.07 -21.66 2.95
C LYS A 125 22.04 -20.14 2.95
N ARG A 126 20.84 -19.57 2.89
CA ARG A 126 20.62 -18.11 2.92
C ARG A 126 21.12 -17.49 4.21
N GLN A 127 20.92 -18.13 5.36
CA GLN A 127 21.45 -17.69 6.65
C GLN A 127 22.99 -17.70 6.63
N GLY A 128 23.61 -18.77 6.15
CA GLY A 128 25.07 -18.84 6.02
C GLY A 128 25.65 -17.75 5.11
N LEU A 129 24.99 -17.42 4.00
CA LEU A 129 25.41 -16.30 3.14
C LEU A 129 25.25 -14.95 3.86
N SER A 130 24.20 -14.77 4.67
CA SER A 130 23.99 -13.54 5.46
C SER A 130 25.08 -13.35 6.51
N ASP A 131 25.50 -14.43 7.18
CA ASP A 131 26.59 -14.38 8.16
C ASP A 131 27.92 -13.93 7.51
N TRP A 132 28.19 -14.36 6.27
CA TRP A 132 29.36 -13.91 5.51
C TRP A 132 29.25 -12.44 5.08
N MET A 133 28.04 -11.89 4.84
CA MET A 133 27.86 -10.45 4.63
C MET A 133 28.28 -9.65 5.85
N ASP A 134 27.89 -10.07 7.05
CA ASP A 134 28.29 -9.41 8.31
C ASP A 134 29.79 -9.47 8.56
N VAL A 135 30.43 -10.60 8.25
CA VAL A 135 31.89 -10.74 8.34
C VAL A 135 32.58 -9.82 7.33
N SER A 136 32.05 -9.72 6.10
CA SER A 136 32.56 -8.80 5.07
C SER A 136 32.46 -7.34 5.52
N GLN A 137 31.34 -6.96 6.12
CA GLN A 137 31.14 -5.61 6.67
C GLN A 137 32.20 -5.27 7.73
N LYS A 138 32.41 -6.16 8.68
CA LYS A 138 33.43 -5.97 9.73
C LYS A 138 34.82 -5.82 9.13
N TRP A 139 35.13 -6.58 8.08
CA TRP A 139 36.41 -6.48 7.38
C TRP A 139 36.57 -5.13 6.65
N PHE A 140 35.55 -4.67 5.94
CA PHE A 140 35.55 -3.34 5.29
C PHE A 140 35.67 -2.20 6.31
N ALA A 141 34.93 -2.26 7.41
CA ALA A 141 34.98 -1.25 8.48
C ALA A 141 36.36 -1.16 9.12
N ALA A 142 37.02 -2.32 9.35
CA ALA A 142 38.37 -2.36 9.86
C ALA A 142 39.38 -1.72 8.88
N ASN A 143 39.24 -1.97 7.57
CA ASN A 143 40.12 -1.41 6.56
C ASN A 143 39.94 0.09 6.36
N LEU A 144 38.75 0.64 6.58
CA LEU A 144 38.52 2.08 6.58
C LEU A 144 39.37 2.80 7.64
N ARG A 145 39.57 2.18 8.82
CA ARG A 145 40.38 2.72 9.94
C ARG A 145 41.87 2.49 9.79
N ARG A 146 42.32 1.62 8.88
CA ARG A 146 43.74 1.32 8.62
C ARG A 146 44.37 2.34 7.65
N SER A 147 45.68 2.25 7.47
CA SER A 147 46.40 3.09 6.52
C SER A 147 45.87 3.01 5.09
N ALA A 148 45.47 1.84 4.64
CA ALA A 148 44.88 1.63 3.32
C ALA A 148 43.61 2.47 3.06
N GLY A 149 42.81 2.77 4.09
CA GLY A 149 41.58 3.56 4.00
C GLY A 149 41.79 5.09 4.02
N LYS A 150 43.03 5.59 3.97
CA LYS A 150 43.33 7.03 4.09
C LYS A 150 42.53 7.89 3.10
N ALA A 151 42.59 7.56 1.81
CA ALA A 151 41.85 8.29 0.76
C ALA A 151 40.33 8.33 0.99
N ALA A 152 39.76 7.19 1.46
CA ALA A 152 38.33 7.11 1.78
C ALA A 152 37.98 7.99 2.99
N ARG A 153 38.83 8.07 4.02
CA ARG A 153 38.61 8.94 5.18
C ARG A 153 38.68 10.41 4.78
N GLU A 154 39.70 10.82 4.02
CA GLU A 154 39.83 12.19 3.49
C GLU A 154 38.61 12.59 2.65
N TYR A 155 38.08 11.66 1.87
CA TYR A 155 36.81 11.88 1.13
C TYR A 155 35.63 12.10 2.07
N LEU A 156 35.46 11.28 3.12
CA LEU A 156 34.39 11.44 4.11
C LEU A 156 34.48 12.73 4.89
N GLU A 157 35.68 13.11 5.30
CA GLU A 157 35.97 14.40 5.97
C GLU A 157 35.61 15.59 5.08
N LYS A 158 36.01 15.54 3.79
CA LYS A 158 35.66 16.57 2.80
C LYS A 158 34.13 16.67 2.60
N ARG A 159 33.39 15.56 2.75
CA ARG A 159 31.94 15.54 2.72
C ARG A 159 31.30 15.88 4.08
N GLY A 160 32.08 16.29 5.05
CA GLY A 160 31.61 16.68 6.38
C GLY A 160 31.01 15.53 7.18
N LEU A 161 31.41 14.28 6.91
CA LEU A 161 30.93 13.09 7.63
C LEU A 161 31.99 12.66 8.65
N PRO A 162 31.80 12.98 9.95
CA PRO A 162 32.78 12.71 10.99
C PRO A 162 32.83 11.21 11.35
N GLU A 163 33.97 10.80 11.95
CA GLU A 163 34.29 9.40 12.23
C GLU A 163 33.27 8.71 13.14
N ASP A 164 32.71 9.42 14.11
CA ASP A 164 31.70 8.91 15.05
C ASP A 164 30.40 8.46 14.35
N GLN A 165 30.16 8.93 13.13
CA GLN A 165 29.00 8.54 12.34
C GLN A 165 29.25 7.39 11.36
N TRP A 166 30.50 7.00 11.10
CA TRP A 166 30.79 5.94 10.13
C TRP A 166 30.20 4.60 10.54
N GLU A 167 30.20 4.29 11.82
CA GLU A 167 29.61 3.05 12.34
C GLU A 167 28.08 3.04 12.22
N ARG A 168 27.45 4.18 12.48
CA ARG A 168 25.98 4.33 12.29
C ARG A 168 25.54 3.97 10.88
N PHE A 169 26.30 4.37 9.87
CA PHE A 169 26.00 4.07 8.46
C PHE A 169 26.70 2.81 7.95
N GLY A 170 27.43 2.10 8.80
CA GLY A 170 28.15 0.89 8.44
C GLY A 170 29.20 1.10 7.35
N LEU A 171 29.85 2.25 7.30
CA LEU A 171 30.82 2.58 6.26
C LEU A 171 32.07 1.71 6.37
N GLY A 172 32.66 1.38 5.23
CA GLY A 172 33.87 0.59 5.15
C GLY A 172 34.74 0.95 3.95
N TYR A 173 35.87 0.28 3.81
CA TYR A 173 36.74 0.45 2.66
C TYR A 173 37.22 -0.89 2.12
N ALA A 174 37.11 -1.08 0.82
CA ALA A 174 37.69 -2.20 0.09
C ALA A 174 39.04 -1.78 -0.47
N PRO A 175 40.17 -2.33 0.03
CA PRO A 175 41.48 -2.01 -0.47
C PRO A 175 41.66 -2.37 -1.95
N ASN A 176 42.66 -1.80 -2.61
CA ASN A 176 43.02 -2.14 -3.98
C ASN A 176 43.80 -3.47 -4.02
N ASP A 177 43.13 -4.55 -3.65
CA ASP A 177 43.65 -5.91 -3.61
C ASP A 177 42.67 -6.85 -4.31
N ARG A 178 43.17 -7.81 -5.08
CA ARG A 178 42.36 -8.79 -5.79
C ARG A 178 41.89 -9.95 -4.93
N GLU A 179 42.56 -10.19 -3.81
CA GLU A 179 42.34 -11.38 -2.96
C GLU A 179 42.22 -11.06 -1.47
N GLY A 180 42.21 -9.80 -1.10
CA GLY A 180 42.21 -9.37 0.29
C GLY A 180 41.00 -9.84 1.07
N LEU A 181 39.77 -9.56 0.57
CA LEU A 181 38.52 -10.04 1.17
C LEU A 181 38.40 -11.55 1.06
N LYS A 182 38.64 -12.12 -0.12
CA LYS A 182 38.62 -13.56 -0.37
C LYS A 182 39.50 -14.30 0.62
N GLY A 183 40.79 -13.89 0.75
CA GLY A 183 41.73 -14.50 1.67
C GLY A 183 41.26 -14.43 3.13
N ALA A 184 40.76 -13.25 3.56
CA ALA A 184 40.27 -13.05 4.92
C ALA A 184 39.04 -13.93 5.27
N LEU A 185 38.12 -14.16 4.31
CA LEU A 185 36.90 -14.94 4.52
C LEU A 185 37.19 -16.45 4.39
N VAL A 186 37.98 -16.85 3.42
CA VAL A 186 38.38 -18.28 3.25
C VAL A 186 39.15 -18.80 4.45
N GLN A 187 40.04 -17.99 5.04
CA GLN A 187 40.73 -18.31 6.30
C GLN A 187 39.77 -18.56 7.47
N ARG A 188 38.55 -17.98 7.41
CA ARG A 188 37.47 -18.19 8.39
C ARG A 188 36.51 -19.30 8.02
N GLY A 189 36.77 -20.03 6.92
CA GLY A 189 36.00 -21.18 6.49
C GLY A 189 34.95 -20.90 5.40
N ALA A 190 34.90 -19.68 4.82
CA ALA A 190 34.01 -19.41 3.72
C ALA A 190 34.41 -20.19 2.45
N LYS A 191 33.45 -20.74 1.74
CA LYS A 191 33.69 -21.36 0.45
C LYS A 191 33.70 -20.28 -0.65
N PRO A 192 34.71 -20.30 -1.55
CA PRO A 192 34.75 -19.32 -2.65
C PRO A 192 33.47 -19.26 -3.50
N GLY A 193 32.80 -20.42 -3.69
CA GLY A 193 31.51 -20.48 -4.40
C GLY A 193 30.40 -19.67 -3.73
N ASP A 194 30.31 -19.75 -2.40
CA ASP A 194 29.31 -18.95 -1.63
C ASP A 194 29.59 -17.44 -1.77
N LEU A 195 30.88 -17.07 -1.76
CA LEU A 195 31.30 -15.66 -1.92
C LEU A 195 31.03 -15.13 -3.33
N VAL A 196 31.08 -15.98 -4.36
CA VAL A 196 30.66 -15.63 -5.73
C VAL A 196 29.14 -15.49 -5.78
N GLU A 197 28.40 -16.44 -5.19
CA GLU A 197 26.93 -16.43 -5.19
C GLU A 197 26.35 -15.19 -4.48
N MET A 198 26.96 -14.77 -3.37
CA MET A 198 26.57 -13.54 -2.67
C MET A 198 27.11 -12.24 -3.34
N GLY A 199 27.86 -12.37 -4.42
CA GLY A 199 28.36 -11.25 -5.22
C GLY A 199 29.55 -10.50 -4.65
N MET A 200 30.28 -11.07 -3.69
CA MET A 200 31.52 -10.47 -3.15
C MET A 200 32.72 -10.76 -4.01
N LEU A 201 32.71 -11.88 -4.71
CA LEU A 201 33.75 -12.24 -5.69
C LEU A 201 33.20 -12.24 -7.12
N ILE A 202 34.10 -12.09 -8.09
CA ILE A 202 33.85 -12.26 -9.50
C ILE A 202 34.53 -13.56 -9.95
N SER A 203 33.77 -14.44 -10.63
CA SER A 203 34.34 -15.60 -11.34
C SER A 203 34.62 -15.19 -12.78
N PRO A 204 35.88 -15.28 -13.27
CA PRO A 204 36.22 -14.91 -14.64
C PRO A 204 35.57 -15.85 -15.67
N GLU A 205 35.05 -15.31 -16.79
CA GLU A 205 34.42 -16.10 -17.87
C GLU A 205 35.38 -17.07 -18.56
N GLY A 206 36.69 -16.77 -18.59
CA GLY A 206 37.72 -17.60 -19.21
C GLY A 206 38.29 -18.71 -18.31
N GLY A 207 37.68 -18.98 -17.13
CA GLY A 207 38.25 -19.82 -16.10
C GLY A 207 39.38 -19.12 -15.34
N GLY A 208 39.61 -19.50 -14.11
CA GLY A 208 40.58 -18.87 -13.21
C GLY A 208 40.03 -18.70 -11.81
N ALA A 209 40.91 -18.37 -10.88
CA ALA A 209 40.51 -18.17 -9.48
C ALA A 209 39.59 -16.96 -9.33
N PRO A 210 38.48 -17.06 -8.59
CA PRO A 210 37.63 -15.90 -8.25
C PRO A 210 38.43 -14.85 -7.50
N TYR A 211 38.08 -13.56 -7.75
CA TYR A 211 38.76 -12.40 -7.16
C TYR A 211 37.75 -11.39 -6.61
N ASP A 212 38.22 -10.50 -5.73
CA ASP A 212 37.38 -9.52 -5.05
C ASP A 212 36.67 -8.58 -6.03
N ARG A 213 35.35 -8.46 -5.90
CA ARG A 213 34.52 -7.56 -6.73
C ARG A 213 34.81 -6.09 -6.45
N PHE A 214 34.87 -5.75 -5.17
CA PHE A 214 35.08 -4.36 -4.74
C PHE A 214 36.57 -4.13 -4.45
N ARG A 215 37.15 -3.17 -5.12
CA ARG A 215 38.57 -2.79 -4.97
C ARG A 215 38.69 -1.29 -5.08
N ASP A 216 39.49 -0.70 -4.21
CA ASP A 216 39.70 0.74 -4.08
C ASP A 216 38.38 1.53 -3.99
N ARG A 217 37.47 1.07 -3.10
CA ARG A 217 36.13 1.64 -2.97
C ARG A 217 35.74 1.91 -1.53
N LEU A 218 35.10 3.07 -1.31
CA LEU A 218 34.33 3.33 -0.10
C LEU A 218 33.05 2.47 -0.16
N MET A 219 32.80 1.71 0.90
CA MET A 219 31.73 0.70 0.94
C MET A 219 30.53 1.15 1.74
N PHE A 220 29.35 0.88 1.22
CA PHE A 220 28.04 1.17 1.80
C PHE A 220 27.27 -0.16 1.92
N PRO A 221 26.91 -0.61 3.14
CA PRO A 221 26.10 -1.83 3.28
C PRO A 221 24.65 -1.55 2.84
N ILE A 222 24.09 -2.46 2.07
CA ILE A 222 22.69 -2.43 1.65
C ILE A 222 21.93 -3.38 2.56
N LEU A 223 20.92 -2.86 3.26
CA LEU A 223 20.15 -3.58 4.25
C LEU A 223 18.77 -3.96 3.73
N ASP A 224 18.28 -5.16 4.09
CA ASP A 224 16.88 -5.54 3.90
C ASP A 224 15.96 -4.80 4.89
N ALA A 225 14.65 -4.99 4.76
CA ALA A 225 13.65 -4.36 5.62
C ALA A 225 13.76 -4.77 7.12
N ARG A 226 14.52 -5.82 7.44
CA ARG A 226 14.80 -6.32 8.79
C ARG A 226 16.13 -5.83 9.34
N GLY A 227 16.88 -5.03 8.57
CA GLY A 227 18.19 -4.51 8.95
C GLY A 227 19.36 -5.48 8.75
N ARG A 228 19.19 -6.59 8.02
CA ARG A 228 20.27 -7.53 7.69
C ARG A 228 20.99 -7.05 6.43
N ILE A 229 22.30 -7.20 6.37
CA ILE A 229 23.10 -6.87 5.20
C ILE A 229 22.82 -7.89 4.09
N VAL A 230 22.37 -7.42 2.95
CA VAL A 230 22.03 -8.25 1.78
C VAL A 230 22.94 -8.01 0.58
N SER A 231 23.63 -6.86 0.54
CA SER A 231 24.58 -6.51 -0.50
C SER A 231 25.43 -5.31 -0.07
N PHE A 232 26.26 -4.82 -0.99
CA PHE A 232 27.07 -3.61 -0.81
C PHE A 232 27.03 -2.74 -2.08
N GLY A 233 27.10 -1.41 -1.87
CA GLY A 233 27.48 -0.45 -2.88
C GLY A 233 28.92 0.01 -2.63
N GLY A 234 29.68 0.29 -3.69
CA GLY A 234 31.06 0.74 -3.58
C GLY A 234 31.32 1.96 -4.45
N ARG A 235 31.72 3.09 -3.84
CA ARG A 235 32.16 4.29 -4.55
C ARG A 235 33.66 4.24 -4.82
N ALA A 236 34.06 4.37 -6.08
CA ALA A 236 35.48 4.41 -6.46
C ALA A 236 36.21 5.59 -5.81
N MET A 237 37.42 5.33 -5.30
CA MET A 237 38.30 6.38 -4.81
C MET A 237 39.16 6.95 -5.94
N ASN A 238 39.52 6.13 -6.94
CA ASN A 238 40.17 6.58 -8.15
C ASN A 238 39.17 7.31 -9.07
N PRO A 239 39.36 8.59 -9.43
CA PRO A 239 38.48 9.32 -10.37
C PRO A 239 38.41 8.71 -11.79
N ASP A 240 39.46 8.00 -12.22
CA ASP A 240 39.58 7.41 -13.55
C ASP A 240 38.89 6.04 -13.65
N ASP A 241 38.28 5.53 -12.58
CA ASP A 241 37.53 4.27 -12.61
C ASP A 241 36.28 4.43 -13.50
N ARG A 242 36.05 3.45 -14.39
CA ARG A 242 34.91 3.44 -15.33
C ARG A 242 33.55 3.61 -14.64
N ALA A 243 33.41 3.11 -13.42
CA ALA A 243 32.18 3.17 -12.66
C ALA A 243 32.40 3.91 -11.33
N LYS A 244 31.94 5.17 -11.26
CA LYS A 244 31.95 5.93 -10.00
C LYS A 244 31.27 5.17 -8.86
N TYR A 245 30.16 4.52 -9.11
CA TYR A 245 29.46 3.63 -8.18
C TYR A 245 29.28 2.24 -8.78
N LEU A 246 29.58 1.22 -7.99
CA LEU A 246 29.40 -0.20 -8.32
C LEU A 246 28.53 -0.83 -7.24
N ASN A 247 27.43 -1.45 -7.62
CA ASN A 247 26.56 -2.20 -6.73
C ASN A 247 26.81 -3.70 -6.88
N GLY A 248 26.49 -4.47 -5.83
CA GLY A 248 26.45 -5.91 -5.92
C GLY A 248 25.50 -6.39 -7.02
N PRO A 249 25.72 -7.60 -7.56
CA PRO A 249 24.81 -8.22 -8.53
C PRO A 249 23.56 -8.74 -7.85
N GLU A 250 22.57 -9.16 -8.64
CA GLU A 250 21.47 -9.99 -8.16
C GLU A 250 22.02 -11.24 -7.47
N SER A 251 21.42 -11.61 -6.34
CA SER A 251 21.86 -12.77 -5.55
C SER A 251 20.68 -13.35 -4.76
N PRO A 252 20.81 -14.54 -4.15
CA PRO A 252 19.77 -15.09 -3.28
C PRO A 252 19.39 -14.20 -2.08
N LEU A 253 20.28 -13.27 -1.69
CA LEU A 253 20.03 -12.31 -0.61
C LEU A 253 19.48 -10.97 -1.14
N PHE A 254 19.78 -10.58 -2.36
CA PHE A 254 19.63 -9.23 -2.85
C PHE A 254 18.90 -9.16 -4.19
N HIS A 255 17.77 -8.49 -4.20
CA HIS A 255 17.02 -8.12 -5.40
C HIS A 255 16.99 -6.60 -5.54
N LYS A 256 17.77 -6.10 -6.51
CA LYS A 256 18.00 -4.66 -6.70
C LYS A 256 16.70 -3.89 -6.98
N GLY A 257 15.81 -4.49 -7.77
CA GLY A 257 14.51 -3.90 -8.12
C GLY A 257 13.52 -3.79 -6.97
N ALA A 258 13.72 -4.56 -5.88
CA ALA A 258 12.83 -4.60 -4.73
C ALA A 258 13.46 -4.05 -3.43
N THR A 259 14.68 -3.51 -3.51
CA THR A 259 15.41 -3.01 -2.36
C THR A 259 15.63 -1.50 -2.46
N LEU A 260 15.50 -0.79 -1.35
CA LEU A 260 15.81 0.63 -1.21
C LEU A 260 16.92 0.82 -0.17
N TYR A 261 17.99 1.52 -0.53
CA TYR A 261 19.06 1.88 0.41
C TYR A 261 18.52 2.80 1.51
N GLY A 262 18.90 2.57 2.75
CA GLY A 262 18.53 3.42 3.89
C GLY A 262 17.13 3.17 4.47
N LEU A 263 16.36 2.20 3.96
CA LEU A 263 14.97 1.96 4.38
C LEU A 263 14.79 1.64 5.87
N PRO A 264 15.62 0.81 6.54
CA PRO A 264 15.46 0.55 7.97
C PRO A 264 15.60 1.81 8.83
N GLU A 265 16.59 2.65 8.54
CA GLU A 265 16.79 3.91 9.26
C GLU A 265 15.68 4.94 8.96
N ALA A 266 15.22 5.02 7.72
CA ALA A 266 14.06 5.87 7.36
C ALA A 266 12.81 5.47 8.15
N ARG A 267 12.53 4.17 8.30
CA ARG A 267 11.44 3.66 9.15
C ARG A 267 11.64 4.01 10.62
N ARG A 268 12.86 3.93 11.12
CA ARG A 268 13.19 4.30 12.49
C ARG A 268 12.91 5.79 12.75
N ILE A 269 13.30 6.66 11.81
CA ILE A 269 13.04 8.10 11.90
C ILE A 269 11.54 8.38 11.89
N LEU A 270 10.78 7.78 10.97
CA LEU A 270 9.31 7.91 10.90
C LEU A 270 8.61 7.41 12.17
N GLY A 271 9.09 6.30 12.77
CA GLY A 271 8.51 5.72 13.98
C GLY A 271 8.84 6.50 15.26
N ALA A 272 9.91 7.29 15.26
CA ALA A 272 10.31 8.11 16.42
C ALA A 272 9.48 9.40 16.55
N GLU A 273 8.86 9.86 15.47
CA GLU A 273 7.99 11.04 15.48
C GLU A 273 6.53 10.67 15.75
N SER A 274 6.05 11.02 16.95
CA SER A 274 4.69 10.70 17.43
C SER A 274 3.54 11.40 16.71
N LYS A 275 3.76 12.13 15.61
CA LYS A 275 2.74 12.94 14.92
C LYS A 275 2.69 12.81 13.40
N GLY A 276 3.21 11.74 12.81
CA GLY A 276 2.82 11.33 11.44
C GLY A 276 2.89 12.36 10.30
N THR A 277 3.69 13.43 10.44
CA THR A 277 3.73 14.56 9.48
C THR A 277 4.85 14.44 8.46
N GLN A 278 5.82 13.55 8.65
CA GLN A 278 6.90 13.37 7.69
C GLN A 278 6.60 12.24 6.70
N SER A 279 6.87 12.51 5.43
CA SER A 279 6.84 11.51 4.36
C SER A 279 8.24 10.98 4.09
N VAL A 280 8.34 9.72 3.66
CA VAL A 280 9.61 9.16 3.20
C VAL A 280 10.11 9.93 1.96
N ILE A 281 11.40 10.25 1.94
CA ILE A 281 12.05 11.01 0.87
C ILE A 281 12.88 10.05 0.03
N VAL A 282 12.71 10.08 -1.29
CA VAL A 282 13.50 9.32 -2.25
C VAL A 282 14.53 10.26 -2.87
N VAL A 283 15.80 9.97 -2.72
CA VAL A 283 16.93 10.71 -3.29
C VAL A 283 17.74 9.81 -4.25
N GLU A 284 18.71 10.36 -4.98
CA GLU A 284 19.40 9.62 -6.04
C GLU A 284 20.52 8.71 -5.53
N GLY A 285 21.27 9.12 -4.51
CA GLY A 285 22.54 8.50 -4.13
C GLY A 285 22.69 8.15 -2.65
N TYR A 286 23.74 7.37 -2.36
CA TYR A 286 24.09 6.95 -1.00
C TYR A 286 24.41 8.13 -0.08
N MET A 287 25.19 9.11 -0.58
CA MET A 287 25.59 10.29 0.21
C MET A 287 24.40 11.18 0.51
N ASP A 288 23.46 11.30 -0.43
CA ASP A 288 22.23 12.08 -0.24
C ASP A 288 21.32 11.47 0.83
N VAL A 289 21.19 10.14 0.84
CA VAL A 289 20.48 9.42 1.91
C VAL A 289 21.13 9.70 3.26
N ILE A 290 22.47 9.57 3.34
CA ILE A 290 23.23 9.80 4.57
C ILE A 290 23.04 11.25 5.03
N ALA A 291 23.13 12.22 4.12
CA ALA A 291 22.95 13.64 4.43
C ALA A 291 21.53 13.92 4.97
N CYS A 292 20.49 13.41 4.31
CA CYS A 292 19.12 13.55 4.79
C CYS A 292 18.92 12.90 6.16
N GLN A 293 19.40 11.66 6.37
CA GLN A 293 19.25 10.95 7.65
C GLN A 293 20.03 11.62 8.79
N ARG A 294 21.16 12.26 8.50
CA ARG A 294 21.89 13.12 9.45
C ARG A 294 21.07 14.36 9.83
N ALA A 295 20.33 14.91 8.88
CA ALA A 295 19.42 16.02 9.14
C ALA A 295 18.10 15.59 9.85
N GLY A 296 17.93 14.30 10.17
CA GLY A 296 16.72 13.74 10.78
C GLY A 296 15.57 13.51 9.78
N LEU A 297 15.87 13.46 8.48
CA LEU A 297 14.91 13.24 7.42
C LEU A 297 14.87 11.74 7.00
N PRO A 298 13.68 11.12 6.84
CA PRO A 298 13.55 9.70 6.50
C PRO A 298 13.80 9.46 5.00
N ALA A 299 15.07 9.41 4.59
CA ALA A 299 15.47 9.27 3.19
C ALA A 299 15.85 7.85 2.80
N VAL A 300 15.59 7.50 1.53
CA VAL A 300 15.96 6.26 0.86
C VAL A 300 16.45 6.53 -0.55
N ALA A 301 17.17 5.59 -1.17
CA ALA A 301 17.54 5.70 -2.58
C ALA A 301 17.35 4.38 -3.34
N PRO A 302 16.95 4.41 -4.63
CA PRO A 302 17.10 3.30 -5.55
C PRO A 302 18.59 3.13 -5.89
N MET A 303 19.02 1.89 -6.18
CA MET A 303 20.44 1.62 -6.34
C MET A 303 20.89 1.73 -7.80
N GLY A 304 21.04 2.97 -8.29
CA GLY A 304 21.62 3.27 -9.62
C GLY A 304 20.73 2.96 -10.80
N THR A 305 19.42 2.81 -10.58
CA THR A 305 18.40 2.67 -11.62
C THR A 305 17.23 3.58 -11.32
N ALA A 306 16.43 3.91 -12.34
CA ALA A 306 15.16 4.59 -12.10
C ALA A 306 14.26 3.75 -11.18
N LEU A 307 13.49 4.42 -10.33
CA LEU A 307 12.58 3.80 -9.36
C LEU A 307 11.67 2.76 -10.04
N THR A 308 11.64 1.53 -9.52
CA THR A 308 10.82 0.44 -10.05
C THR A 308 9.41 0.45 -9.45
N GLU A 309 8.49 -0.29 -10.08
CA GLU A 309 7.12 -0.46 -9.56
C GLU A 309 7.10 -1.13 -8.18
N GLU A 310 7.97 -2.13 -7.96
CA GLU A 310 8.10 -2.81 -6.66
C GLU A 310 8.62 -1.86 -5.57
N GLN A 311 9.59 -1.01 -5.92
CA GLN A 311 10.09 0.02 -5.01
C GLN A 311 9.02 1.08 -4.72
N MET A 312 8.22 1.50 -5.71
CA MET A 312 7.07 2.40 -5.50
C MET A 312 6.02 1.77 -4.57
N ALA A 313 5.69 0.50 -4.78
CA ALA A 313 4.79 -0.24 -3.89
C ALA A 313 5.34 -0.33 -2.45
N LEU A 314 6.66 -0.51 -2.30
CA LEU A 314 7.33 -0.55 -1.01
C LEU A 314 7.27 0.83 -0.30
N LEU A 315 7.45 1.92 -1.05
CA LEU A 315 7.33 3.29 -0.53
C LEU A 315 5.92 3.57 -0.01
N TRP A 316 4.88 3.17 -0.75
CA TRP A 316 3.48 3.36 -0.32
C TRP A 316 3.05 2.51 0.88
N ARG A 317 3.83 1.48 1.27
CA ARG A 317 3.64 0.79 2.56
C ARG A 317 4.15 1.61 3.75
N VAL A 318 5.02 2.58 3.49
CA VAL A 318 5.67 3.41 4.52
C VAL A 318 5.05 4.80 4.60
N SER A 319 4.66 5.36 3.47
CA SER A 319 4.05 6.70 3.37
C SER A 319 3.04 6.74 2.24
N SER A 320 1.88 7.39 2.45
CA SER A 320 0.85 7.56 1.41
C SER A 320 1.29 8.49 0.27
N GLU A 321 2.14 9.48 0.56
CA GLU A 321 2.66 10.46 -0.38
C GLU A 321 4.19 10.61 -0.22
N PRO A 322 5.01 9.62 -0.70
CA PRO A 322 6.45 9.77 -0.70
C PRO A 322 6.90 11.00 -1.49
N ILE A 323 7.99 11.64 -1.03
CA ILE A 323 8.59 12.80 -1.70
C ILE A 323 9.71 12.30 -2.61
N LEU A 324 9.60 12.56 -3.91
CA LEU A 324 10.68 12.30 -4.87
C LEU A 324 11.53 13.56 -4.98
N CYS A 325 12.76 13.50 -4.50
CA CYS A 325 13.72 14.58 -4.56
C CYS A 325 14.69 14.32 -5.69
N PHE A 326 14.78 15.26 -6.61
CA PHE A 326 15.68 15.23 -7.75
C PHE A 326 16.58 16.46 -7.74
N ASP A 327 17.79 16.27 -8.27
CA ASP A 327 18.74 17.35 -8.46
C ASP A 327 18.14 18.44 -9.37
N GLY A 328 18.47 19.69 -9.11
CA GLY A 328 17.93 20.84 -9.83
C GLY A 328 18.50 21.05 -11.25
N ASP A 329 19.06 20.00 -11.84
CA ASP A 329 19.63 20.00 -13.18
C ASP A 329 18.71 19.34 -14.22
N GLY A 330 19.08 19.40 -15.51
CA GLY A 330 18.31 18.78 -16.57
C GLY A 330 18.27 17.24 -16.50
N ALA A 331 19.19 16.59 -15.80
CA ALA A 331 19.18 15.13 -15.60
C ALA A 331 18.15 14.74 -14.54
N GLY A 332 18.11 15.46 -13.43
CA GLY A 332 17.11 15.28 -12.38
C GLY A 332 15.68 15.54 -12.91
N GLN A 333 15.49 16.58 -13.74
CA GLN A 333 14.18 16.83 -14.38
C GLN A 333 13.75 15.67 -15.27
N ARG A 334 14.65 15.11 -16.10
CA ARG A 334 14.35 13.91 -16.89
C ARG A 334 14.06 12.68 -16.03
N ALA A 335 14.73 12.55 -14.89
CA ALA A 335 14.48 11.48 -13.93
C ALA A 335 13.08 11.62 -13.29
N ALA A 336 12.68 12.83 -12.93
CA ALA A 336 11.33 13.14 -12.44
C ALA A 336 10.25 12.75 -13.47
N TYR A 337 10.47 13.08 -14.74
CA TYR A 337 9.52 12.77 -15.81
C TYR A 337 9.39 11.25 -16.05
N ARG A 338 10.49 10.50 -16.00
CA ARG A 338 10.44 9.02 -16.07
C ARG A 338 9.74 8.41 -14.85
N ALA A 339 9.93 8.99 -13.67
CA ALA A 339 9.22 8.54 -12.47
C ALA A 339 7.70 8.75 -12.60
N ILE A 340 7.27 9.88 -13.17
CA ILE A 340 5.85 10.16 -13.47
C ILE A 340 5.26 9.10 -14.40
N GLU A 341 5.93 8.78 -15.51
CA GLU A 341 5.43 7.80 -16.49
C GLU A 341 5.18 6.42 -15.84
N ARG A 342 6.10 5.98 -14.99
CA ARG A 342 5.97 4.71 -14.27
C ARG A 342 4.93 4.74 -13.18
N ALA A 343 4.78 5.87 -12.49
CA ALA A 343 3.84 6.01 -11.38
C ALA A 343 2.38 6.13 -11.84
N LEU A 344 2.12 6.77 -12.99
CA LEU A 344 0.75 7.02 -13.48
C LEU A 344 -0.16 5.79 -13.46
N PRO A 345 0.24 4.61 -13.99
CA PRO A 345 -0.62 3.42 -13.95
C PRO A 345 -0.86 2.88 -12.54
N LEU A 346 0.00 3.22 -11.58
CA LEU A 346 0.01 2.66 -10.23
C LEU A 346 -0.70 3.55 -9.21
N LEU A 347 -1.05 4.79 -9.57
CA LEU A 347 -1.75 5.73 -8.70
C LEU A 347 -3.13 5.17 -8.30
N LYS A 348 -3.48 5.39 -7.03
CA LYS A 348 -4.78 5.00 -6.45
C LYS A 348 -5.24 6.05 -5.45
N PRO A 349 -6.53 6.13 -5.12
CA PRO A 349 -6.99 6.94 -4.01
C PRO A 349 -6.15 6.70 -2.73
N GLY A 350 -5.65 7.78 -2.12
CA GLY A 350 -4.77 7.71 -0.95
C GLY A 350 -3.31 7.30 -1.24
N ARG A 351 -2.89 7.16 -2.51
CA ARG A 351 -1.50 6.87 -2.90
C ARG A 351 -1.07 7.78 -4.04
N SER A 352 -0.14 8.66 -3.75
CA SER A 352 0.43 9.59 -4.72
C SER A 352 1.92 9.78 -4.46
N PHE A 353 2.55 10.74 -5.14
CA PHE A 353 3.89 11.24 -4.87
C PHE A 353 3.87 12.76 -4.82
N ARG A 354 4.84 13.31 -4.11
CA ARG A 354 5.17 14.73 -4.17
C ARG A 354 6.59 14.89 -4.72
N PHE A 355 6.92 16.06 -5.21
CA PHE A 355 8.23 16.33 -5.81
C PHE A 355 8.91 17.50 -5.08
N ALA A 356 10.12 17.27 -4.59
CA ALA A 356 11.06 18.31 -4.17
C ALA A 356 12.04 18.51 -5.33
N LEU A 357 12.04 19.70 -5.91
CA LEU A 357 12.97 20.07 -6.98
C LEU A 357 13.96 21.06 -6.37
N LEU A 358 15.20 20.62 -6.20
CA LEU A 358 16.26 21.45 -5.63
C LEU A 358 16.68 22.50 -6.64
N GLU A 359 16.98 23.70 -6.15
CA GLU A 359 17.41 24.81 -7.02
C GLU A 359 18.94 24.84 -7.16
N GLY A 360 19.43 25.36 -8.30
CA GLY A 360 20.84 25.65 -8.51
C GLY A 360 21.76 24.45 -8.72
N GLY A 361 21.22 23.26 -9.03
CA GLY A 361 22.02 22.05 -9.30
C GLY A 361 22.69 21.46 -8.05
N GLN A 362 22.28 21.87 -6.85
CA GLN A 362 22.77 21.31 -5.59
C GLN A 362 22.08 19.98 -5.30
N ASP A 363 22.83 19.03 -4.73
CA ASP A 363 22.29 17.79 -4.17
C ASP A 363 22.03 17.94 -2.64
N PRO A 364 21.30 17.00 -2.00
CA PRO A 364 21.06 17.06 -0.55
C PRO A 364 22.32 17.12 0.32
N ASP A 365 23.40 16.46 -0.10
CA ASP A 365 24.68 16.47 0.61
C ASP A 365 25.35 17.85 0.52
N ASP A 366 25.30 18.50 -0.64
CA ASP A 366 25.79 19.87 -0.83
C ASP A 366 25.00 20.86 0.05
N ILE A 367 23.66 20.78 0.07
CA ILE A 367 22.83 21.67 0.90
C ILE A 367 23.16 21.48 2.39
N LEU A 368 23.27 20.23 2.85
CA LEU A 368 23.60 19.95 4.25
C LEU A 368 24.97 20.55 4.62
N ARG A 369 25.96 20.35 3.76
CA ARG A 369 27.34 20.83 4.00
C ARG A 369 27.43 22.34 4.00
N ASP A 370 26.81 23.02 3.03
CA ASP A 370 27.00 24.43 2.78
C ASP A 370 26.03 25.32 3.58
N LYS A 371 24.80 24.83 3.85
CA LYS A 371 23.72 25.63 4.48
C LYS A 371 23.15 24.98 5.76
N GLY A 372 23.57 23.77 6.08
CA GLY A 372 23.19 23.06 7.31
C GLY A 372 21.79 22.38 7.27
N ALA A 373 21.50 21.62 8.32
CA ALA A 373 20.29 20.79 8.42
C ALA A 373 18.95 21.57 8.34
N PRO A 374 18.81 22.79 8.89
CA PRO A 374 17.57 23.55 8.75
C PRO A 374 17.22 23.87 7.29
N ALA A 375 18.21 24.27 6.48
CA ALA A 375 18.02 24.58 5.07
C ALA A 375 17.61 23.33 4.27
N LEU A 376 18.23 22.18 4.56
CA LEU A 376 17.87 20.92 3.92
C LEU A 376 16.42 20.50 4.28
N ARG A 377 16.03 20.63 5.55
CA ARG A 377 14.63 20.34 5.96
C ARG A 377 13.64 21.26 5.28
N GLN A 378 13.96 22.55 5.15
CA GLN A 378 13.10 23.50 4.44
C GLN A 378 12.94 23.10 2.98
N ALA A 379 14.04 22.81 2.27
CA ALA A 379 14.01 22.39 0.87
C ALA A 379 13.15 21.12 0.66
N MET A 380 13.19 20.17 1.60
CA MET A 380 12.37 18.96 1.54
C MET A 380 10.89 19.19 1.89
N ASN A 381 10.54 20.31 2.53
CA ASN A 381 9.15 20.68 2.79
C ASN A 381 8.54 21.47 1.61
N GLU A 382 9.36 22.10 0.78
CA GLU A 382 8.92 22.86 -0.41
C GLU A 382 8.62 21.89 -1.56
N THR A 383 7.51 21.16 -1.45
CA THR A 383 7.14 20.13 -2.40
C THR A 383 6.00 20.53 -3.33
N ARG A 384 6.01 19.98 -4.54
CA ARG A 384 4.93 20.14 -5.53
C ARG A 384 4.11 18.86 -5.62
N PRO A 385 2.78 18.95 -5.73
CA PRO A 385 1.90 17.81 -6.00
C PRO A 385 2.24 17.12 -7.32
N PHE A 386 1.93 15.84 -7.42
CA PHE A 386 2.12 15.05 -8.64
C PHE A 386 1.44 15.69 -9.87
N ALA A 387 0.21 16.15 -9.72
CA ALA A 387 -0.56 16.78 -10.78
C ALA A 387 0.12 18.05 -11.35
N ASP A 388 0.80 18.83 -10.49
CA ASP A 388 1.52 20.05 -10.90
C ASP A 388 2.69 19.73 -11.82
N VAL A 389 3.49 18.73 -11.43
CA VAL A 389 4.69 18.35 -12.19
C VAL A 389 4.30 17.62 -13.48
N LEU A 390 3.24 16.81 -13.45
CA LEU A 390 2.66 16.20 -14.65
C LEU A 390 2.19 17.28 -15.63
N PHE A 391 1.42 18.26 -15.17
CA PHE A 391 0.94 19.34 -16.02
C PHE A 391 2.08 20.16 -16.63
N LYS A 392 3.07 20.53 -15.80
CA LYS A 392 4.26 21.25 -16.24
C LYS A 392 5.02 20.47 -17.32
N ARG A 393 5.22 19.16 -17.12
CA ARG A 393 5.86 18.28 -18.12
C ARG A 393 5.17 18.38 -19.49
N GLU A 394 3.83 18.25 -19.50
CA GLU A 394 3.08 18.26 -20.77
C GLU A 394 3.12 19.63 -21.47
N VAL A 395 3.15 20.71 -20.70
CA VAL A 395 3.27 22.08 -21.21
C VAL A 395 4.65 22.32 -21.85
N GLU A 396 5.71 21.77 -21.27
CA GLU A 396 7.09 21.98 -21.72
C GLU A 396 7.50 21.16 -22.96
N VAL A 397 6.66 20.24 -23.45
CA VAL A 397 6.96 19.40 -24.63
C VAL A 397 7.18 20.23 -25.88
N GLU A 398 6.37 21.30 -26.08
CA GLU A 398 6.46 22.17 -27.26
C GLU A 398 5.89 23.56 -26.96
N PRO A 399 6.31 24.60 -27.70
CA PRO A 399 5.70 25.94 -27.61
C PRO A 399 4.20 25.91 -27.92
N LEU A 400 3.39 26.65 -27.16
CA LEU A 400 1.93 26.66 -27.29
C LEU A 400 1.41 27.91 -28.05
N ASP A 401 2.05 28.24 -29.15
CA ASP A 401 1.83 29.45 -29.96
C ASP A 401 0.76 29.27 -31.05
N THR A 402 0.44 28.01 -31.45
CA THR A 402 -0.57 27.73 -32.48
C THR A 402 -1.77 26.94 -31.93
N PRO A 403 -2.95 27.03 -32.57
CA PRO A 403 -4.13 26.24 -32.21
C PRO A 403 -3.88 24.73 -32.22
N GLU A 404 -3.09 24.22 -33.19
CA GLU A 404 -2.76 22.81 -33.34
C GLU A 404 -1.93 22.32 -32.14
N ARG A 405 -0.94 23.09 -31.70
CA ARG A 405 -0.09 22.79 -30.54
C ARG A 405 -0.89 22.83 -29.24
N LYS A 406 -1.81 23.78 -29.10
CA LYS A 406 -2.75 23.81 -27.96
C LYS A 406 -3.67 22.60 -27.95
N ALA A 407 -4.18 22.19 -29.12
CA ALA A 407 -4.96 20.96 -29.25
C ALA A 407 -4.11 19.72 -28.94
N GLY A 408 -2.83 19.72 -29.35
CA GLY A 408 -1.84 18.70 -29.01
C GLY A 408 -1.65 18.56 -27.50
N LEU A 409 -1.44 19.67 -26.77
CA LEU A 409 -1.36 19.66 -25.30
C LEU A 409 -2.62 19.04 -24.69
N LYS A 410 -3.82 19.46 -25.12
CA LYS A 410 -5.07 18.90 -24.59
C LYS A 410 -5.19 17.39 -24.85
N GLY A 411 -4.67 16.92 -25.99
CA GLY A 411 -4.57 15.49 -26.32
C GLY A 411 -3.62 14.75 -25.38
N ARG A 412 -2.42 15.26 -25.12
CA ARG A 412 -1.42 14.68 -24.20
C ARG A 412 -1.95 14.59 -22.77
N LEU A 413 -2.59 15.67 -22.26
CA LEU A 413 -3.20 15.67 -20.92
C LEU A 413 -4.29 14.60 -20.76
N ARG A 414 -5.11 14.39 -21.81
CA ARG A 414 -6.12 13.33 -21.83
C ARG A 414 -5.48 11.95 -21.79
N THR A 415 -4.44 11.74 -22.61
CA THR A 415 -3.69 10.48 -22.66
C THR A 415 -3.01 10.17 -21.32
N ALA A 416 -2.36 11.16 -20.70
CA ALA A 416 -1.73 10.99 -19.39
C ALA A 416 -2.74 10.59 -18.31
N ALA A 417 -3.90 11.26 -18.25
CA ALA A 417 -4.95 10.88 -17.30
C ALA A 417 -5.51 9.46 -17.57
N ALA A 418 -5.60 9.05 -18.84
CA ALA A 418 -6.08 7.72 -19.21
C ALA A 418 -5.12 6.57 -18.86
N LEU A 419 -3.84 6.85 -18.57
CA LEU A 419 -2.89 5.85 -18.07
C LEU A 419 -3.18 5.41 -16.64
N ILE A 420 -3.89 6.23 -15.85
CA ILE A 420 -4.27 5.88 -14.48
C ILE A 420 -5.31 4.75 -14.53
N GLN A 421 -4.99 3.62 -13.90
CA GLN A 421 -5.85 2.43 -13.95
C GLN A 421 -7.14 2.58 -13.14
N ASP A 422 -7.09 3.33 -12.04
CA ASP A 422 -8.25 3.66 -11.22
C ASP A 422 -9.14 4.67 -11.96
N LYS A 423 -10.37 4.28 -12.28
CA LYS A 423 -11.27 5.06 -13.14
C LYS A 423 -11.69 6.38 -12.52
N ASP A 424 -11.97 6.39 -11.23
CA ASP A 424 -12.43 7.60 -10.53
C ASP A 424 -11.29 8.59 -10.39
N LEU A 425 -10.09 8.11 -10.07
CA LEU A 425 -8.89 8.94 -10.03
C LEU A 425 -8.53 9.48 -11.42
N ALA A 426 -8.60 8.65 -12.47
CA ALA A 426 -8.37 9.07 -13.86
C ALA A 426 -9.31 10.21 -14.28
N GLU A 427 -10.61 10.12 -13.91
CA GLU A 427 -11.59 11.18 -14.20
C GLU A 427 -11.28 12.48 -13.44
N GLN A 428 -10.86 12.39 -12.15
CA GLN A 428 -10.43 13.56 -11.38
C GLN A 428 -9.20 14.22 -12.01
N TYR A 429 -8.18 13.43 -12.38
CA TYR A 429 -7.01 13.96 -13.08
C TYR A 429 -7.38 14.61 -14.42
N ARG A 430 -8.24 13.96 -15.21
CA ARG A 430 -8.71 14.52 -16.50
C ARG A 430 -9.37 15.87 -16.30
N ARG A 431 -10.26 16.01 -15.31
CA ARG A 431 -10.96 17.25 -15.00
C ARG A 431 -9.98 18.34 -14.57
N GLU A 432 -9.11 18.05 -13.62
CA GLU A 432 -8.12 19.00 -13.11
C GLU A 432 -7.15 19.46 -14.20
N MET A 433 -6.66 18.53 -15.04
CA MET A 433 -5.78 18.88 -16.16
C MET A 433 -6.47 19.80 -17.17
N PHE A 434 -7.75 19.62 -17.42
CA PHE A 434 -8.51 20.49 -18.34
C PHE A 434 -8.84 21.85 -17.71
N GLU A 435 -9.14 21.92 -16.43
CA GLU A 435 -9.30 23.20 -15.71
C GLU A 435 -8.02 24.02 -15.76
N ARG A 436 -6.87 23.40 -15.56
CA ARG A 436 -5.55 24.05 -15.68
C ARG A 436 -5.24 24.47 -17.12
N PHE A 437 -5.59 23.63 -18.11
CA PHE A 437 -5.47 23.98 -19.53
C PHE A 437 -6.32 25.21 -19.88
N ASP A 438 -7.57 25.23 -19.46
CA ASP A 438 -8.48 26.36 -19.72
C ASP A 438 -8.00 27.64 -19.01
N GLY A 439 -7.34 27.52 -17.85
CA GLY A 439 -6.69 28.62 -17.14
C GLY A 439 -5.50 29.24 -17.90
N LEU A 440 -4.75 28.44 -18.69
CA LEU A 440 -3.66 28.95 -19.55
C LEU A 440 -4.19 29.75 -20.74
N PHE A 441 -5.40 29.43 -21.21
CA PHE A 441 -6.00 30.06 -22.40
C PHE A 441 -7.40 30.60 -22.08
N PRO A 442 -7.53 31.66 -21.24
CA PRO A 442 -8.81 32.23 -20.95
C PRO A 442 -9.46 32.73 -22.24
N GLY A 443 -10.45 31.99 -22.71
CA GLY A 443 -11.18 32.34 -23.93
C GLY A 443 -11.87 33.70 -23.83
N ARG A 444 -12.04 34.37 -24.93
CA ARG A 444 -12.78 35.66 -25.03
C ARG A 444 -14.20 35.63 -24.44
N GLY A 445 -14.74 34.46 -24.06
CA GLY A 445 -16.05 34.30 -23.42
C GLY A 445 -16.09 34.74 -21.95
N ALA A 446 -14.96 34.75 -21.22
CA ALA A 446 -14.91 35.16 -19.82
C ALA A 446 -14.97 36.71 -19.64
N GLN A 447 -14.65 37.50 -20.66
CA GLN A 447 -14.71 38.97 -20.59
C GLN A 447 -16.08 39.55 -20.88
N GLN A 448 -17.08 38.78 -21.30
CA GLN A 448 -18.43 39.30 -21.57
C GLN A 448 -19.35 39.33 -20.34
N GLN A 449 -18.94 38.87 -19.18
CA GLN A 449 -19.76 38.89 -17.96
C GLN A 449 -19.57 40.13 -17.07
N ALA A 450 -18.71 41.09 -17.45
CA ALA A 450 -18.49 42.34 -16.71
C ALA A 450 -18.90 43.57 -17.49
N ARG A 451 -20.10 43.58 -18.08
CA ARG A 451 -20.73 44.85 -18.55
C ARG A 451 -21.84 45.24 -17.57
N PRO A 452 -21.81 46.45 -16.99
CA PRO A 452 -22.92 46.96 -16.18
C PRO A 452 -24.18 47.11 -17.04
N GLN A 453 -25.24 46.44 -16.64
CA GLN A 453 -26.57 46.67 -17.26
C GLN A 453 -27.04 48.07 -16.92
N GLN A 454 -27.12 48.94 -17.95
CA GLN A 454 -27.88 50.17 -17.88
C GLN A 454 -29.37 49.83 -17.76
N ALA A 455 -30.01 50.47 -16.78
CA ALA A 455 -31.43 50.39 -16.54
C ALA A 455 -32.22 51.06 -17.69
N GLY A 456 -33.16 50.34 -18.26
CA GLY A 456 -34.18 50.91 -19.12
C GLY A 456 -34.73 49.93 -20.15
N GLY A 457 -35.92 49.36 -19.92
CA GLY A 457 -36.74 48.83 -21.00
C GLY A 457 -37.33 47.44 -20.82
N ARG A 458 -38.63 47.41 -20.56
CA ARG A 458 -39.62 46.34 -20.80
C ARG A 458 -39.31 44.94 -20.31
N TRP A 459 -40.02 44.56 -19.26
CA TRP A 459 -40.11 43.21 -18.71
C TRP A 459 -40.46 42.19 -19.80
N ARG A 460 -39.54 41.25 -20.07
CA ARG A 460 -39.79 39.97 -20.75
C ARG A 460 -39.51 38.89 -19.74
N PRO A 461 -40.34 37.81 -19.64
CA PRO A 461 -40.02 36.68 -18.77
C PRO A 461 -38.68 36.12 -19.19
N GLY A 462 -37.68 36.19 -18.28
CA GLY A 462 -36.38 35.57 -18.47
C GLY A 462 -36.49 34.06 -18.41
N PRO A 463 -35.52 33.32 -18.99
CA PRO A 463 -35.46 31.86 -18.80
C PRO A 463 -35.41 31.53 -17.31
N PRO A 464 -35.98 30.40 -16.89
CA PRO A 464 -35.99 30.00 -15.49
C PRO A 464 -34.58 30.02 -14.93
N PRO A 465 -34.38 30.36 -13.65
CA PRO A 465 -33.06 30.38 -13.03
C PRO A 465 -32.43 28.98 -13.17
N LYS A 466 -31.15 28.96 -13.57
CA LYS A 466 -30.38 27.69 -13.65
C LYS A 466 -30.34 27.11 -12.23
N LEU A 467 -30.90 25.93 -12.03
CA LEU A 467 -30.75 25.14 -10.82
C LEU A 467 -29.25 25.05 -10.49
N GLY A 468 -28.84 25.44 -9.29
CA GLY A 468 -27.47 25.32 -8.82
C GLY A 468 -26.77 26.60 -8.36
N GLN A 469 -27.44 27.78 -8.39
CA GLN A 469 -26.82 29.03 -7.91
C GLN A 469 -27.19 29.41 -6.44
N THR A 470 -27.98 28.57 -5.77
CA THR A 470 -28.24 28.67 -4.32
C THR A 470 -27.68 27.44 -3.61
N SER A 471 -27.39 27.54 -2.33
CA SER A 471 -26.97 26.39 -1.52
C SER A 471 -27.94 25.21 -1.63
N GLU A 472 -29.25 25.50 -1.66
CA GLU A 472 -30.31 24.49 -1.88
C GLU A 472 -30.28 23.89 -3.31
N GLY A 473 -29.96 24.70 -4.33
CA GLY A 473 -29.79 24.24 -5.70
C GLY A 473 -28.52 23.40 -5.91
N ALA A 474 -27.44 23.65 -5.16
CA ALA A 474 -26.23 22.86 -5.17
C ALA A 474 -26.43 21.51 -4.48
N GLU A 475 -27.19 21.47 -3.37
CA GLU A 475 -27.58 20.24 -2.68
C GLU A 475 -28.55 19.41 -3.53
N ALA A 476 -29.52 20.02 -4.20
CA ALA A 476 -30.43 19.36 -5.14
C ALA A 476 -29.69 18.82 -6.37
N MET A 477 -28.65 19.51 -6.86
CA MET A 477 -27.82 19.04 -7.96
C MET A 477 -26.86 17.92 -7.51
N GLN A 478 -26.33 17.96 -6.29
CA GLN A 478 -25.57 16.84 -5.71
C GLN A 478 -26.46 15.60 -5.49
N SER A 479 -27.73 15.78 -5.10
CA SER A 479 -28.68 14.67 -4.96
C SER A 479 -29.10 14.07 -6.31
N LEU A 480 -29.14 14.86 -7.38
CA LEU A 480 -29.45 14.37 -8.75
C LEU A 480 -28.28 13.58 -9.37
N PHE A 481 -27.05 13.83 -8.94
CA PHE A 481 -25.85 13.08 -9.40
C PHE A 481 -25.54 11.86 -8.53
N ARG A 482 -26.18 11.67 -7.38
CA ARG A 482 -26.18 10.46 -6.56
C ARG A 482 -27.43 9.64 -6.78
N SER A 483 -27.66 9.13 -7.99
CA SER A 483 -28.71 8.12 -8.17
C SER A 483 -28.20 6.79 -7.61
N ILE A 484 -28.73 6.41 -6.44
CA ILE A 484 -28.51 5.07 -5.88
C ILE A 484 -29.05 4.04 -6.89
N GLU A 485 -28.29 3.00 -7.11
CA GLU A 485 -28.65 1.90 -8.00
C GLU A 485 -29.93 1.22 -7.48
N PRO A 486 -31.00 1.07 -8.30
CA PRO A 486 -32.32 0.62 -7.82
C PRO A 486 -32.33 -0.76 -7.14
N VAL A 487 -31.51 -1.70 -7.59
CA VAL A 487 -31.43 -3.05 -6.99
C VAL A 487 -30.71 -3.00 -5.65
N ALA A 488 -29.61 -2.26 -5.57
CA ALA A 488 -28.89 -2.00 -4.30
C ALA A 488 -29.79 -1.32 -3.26
N ALA A 489 -30.57 -0.32 -3.71
CA ALA A 489 -31.56 0.34 -2.86
C ALA A 489 -32.67 -0.62 -2.40
N ALA A 490 -33.15 -1.51 -3.26
CA ALA A 490 -34.15 -2.50 -2.90
C ALA A 490 -33.65 -3.49 -1.84
N LEU A 491 -32.41 -3.93 -1.96
CA LEU A 491 -31.76 -4.81 -0.96
C LEU A 491 -31.61 -4.10 0.38
N ALA A 492 -31.11 -2.87 0.38
CA ALA A 492 -30.97 -2.05 1.60
C ALA A 492 -32.33 -1.75 2.23
N HIS A 493 -33.34 -1.38 1.44
CA HIS A 493 -34.70 -1.14 1.93
C HIS A 493 -35.34 -2.42 2.48
N GLY A 494 -35.17 -3.54 1.80
CA GLY A 494 -35.64 -4.85 2.29
C GLY A 494 -35.02 -5.25 3.62
N ALA A 495 -33.74 -4.94 3.85
CA ALA A 495 -33.04 -5.14 5.11
C ALA A 495 -33.55 -4.22 6.24
N ILE A 496 -33.99 -3.00 5.92
CA ILE A 496 -34.60 -2.07 6.90
C ILE A 496 -36.02 -2.52 7.27
N GLU A 497 -36.80 -2.98 6.30
CA GLU A 497 -38.18 -3.43 6.53
C GLU A 497 -38.25 -4.74 7.32
N ASP A 498 -37.33 -5.65 7.08
CA ASP A 498 -37.26 -6.94 7.74
C ASP A 498 -35.78 -7.26 8.07
N PRO A 499 -35.31 -6.86 9.26
CA PRO A 499 -33.92 -7.04 9.66
C PRO A 499 -33.42 -8.51 9.69
N GLU A 500 -34.33 -9.49 9.83
CA GLU A 500 -33.98 -10.91 9.82
C GLU A 500 -33.46 -11.38 8.45
N ARG A 501 -33.70 -10.64 7.36
CA ARG A 501 -33.16 -10.90 6.03
C ARG A 501 -31.62 -10.84 6.01
N MET A 502 -31.04 -10.07 6.92
CA MET A 502 -29.58 -9.90 6.99
C MET A 502 -28.87 -11.03 7.71
N ASP A 503 -29.56 -11.87 8.48
CA ASP A 503 -28.95 -12.79 9.44
C ASP A 503 -27.93 -13.75 8.83
N ASP A 504 -28.21 -14.26 7.65
CA ASP A 504 -27.31 -15.17 6.94
C ASP A 504 -26.26 -14.45 6.09
N HIS A 505 -26.34 -13.10 5.97
CA HIS A 505 -25.53 -12.31 5.04
C HIS A 505 -24.74 -11.19 5.71
N LEU A 506 -24.69 -11.11 7.05
CA LEU A 506 -24.07 -10.00 7.78
C LEU A 506 -22.60 -9.77 7.43
N GLU A 507 -21.85 -10.87 7.23
CA GLU A 507 -20.45 -10.80 6.82
C GLU A 507 -20.30 -10.25 5.39
N ALA A 508 -21.12 -10.73 4.47
CA ALA A 508 -21.10 -10.28 3.08
C ALA A 508 -21.55 -8.81 2.95
N ILE A 509 -22.55 -8.39 3.74
CA ILE A 509 -22.98 -6.98 3.82
C ILE A 509 -21.87 -6.11 4.40
N SER A 510 -21.16 -6.57 5.42
CA SER A 510 -20.02 -5.85 6.00
C SER A 510 -18.86 -5.71 5.02
N SER A 511 -18.62 -6.72 4.16
CA SER A 511 -17.49 -6.77 3.25
C SER A 511 -17.75 -6.10 1.90
N HIS A 512 -18.98 -6.18 1.39
CA HIS A 512 -19.34 -5.76 0.03
C HIS A 512 -20.49 -4.74 -0.02
N GLY A 513 -21.05 -4.35 1.14
CA GLY A 513 -22.21 -3.48 1.20
C GLY A 513 -23.41 -4.07 0.48
N PHE A 514 -24.23 -3.21 -0.10
CA PHE A 514 -25.37 -3.59 -0.99
C PHE A 514 -25.02 -3.41 -2.48
N GLY A 515 -23.71 -3.29 -2.81
CA GLY A 515 -23.26 -3.16 -4.20
C GLY A 515 -23.25 -1.73 -4.75
N ASP A 516 -23.61 -0.74 -3.94
CA ASP A 516 -23.50 0.68 -4.25
C ASP A 516 -22.69 1.40 -3.15
N PRO A 517 -21.53 2.01 -3.47
CA PRO A 517 -20.69 2.69 -2.49
C PRO A 517 -21.40 3.80 -1.69
N ALA A 518 -22.49 4.38 -2.23
CA ALA A 518 -23.29 5.36 -1.52
C ALA A 518 -24.01 4.77 -0.30
N LEU A 519 -24.17 3.44 -0.26
CA LEU A 519 -24.83 2.69 0.80
C LEU A 519 -23.88 2.04 1.80
N ASP A 520 -22.55 2.17 1.64
CA ASP A 520 -21.58 1.49 2.51
C ASP A 520 -21.71 1.94 3.98
N GLY A 521 -21.88 3.23 4.23
CA GLY A 521 -22.12 3.75 5.57
C GLY A 521 -23.40 3.20 6.20
N LEU A 522 -24.47 3.09 5.41
CA LEU A 522 -25.74 2.50 5.84
C LEU A 522 -25.63 1.00 6.09
N ALA A 523 -24.89 0.28 5.24
CA ALA A 523 -24.65 -1.15 5.39
C ALA A 523 -23.92 -1.46 6.71
N HIS A 524 -22.86 -0.72 7.02
CA HIS A 524 -22.14 -0.85 8.28
C HIS A 524 -23.04 -0.57 9.50
N GLU A 525 -23.85 0.49 9.43
CA GLU A 525 -24.76 0.83 10.53
C GLU A 525 -25.87 -0.23 10.72
N LEU A 526 -26.43 -0.78 9.63
CA LEU A 526 -27.40 -1.85 9.69
C LEU A 526 -26.81 -3.12 10.32
N VAL A 527 -25.61 -3.51 9.90
CA VAL A 527 -24.87 -4.65 10.46
C VAL A 527 -24.62 -4.40 11.95
N ARG A 528 -24.14 -3.22 12.33
CA ARG A 528 -23.88 -2.83 13.72
C ARG A 528 -25.16 -2.95 14.59
N LEU A 529 -26.26 -2.41 14.14
CA LEU A 529 -27.53 -2.43 14.85
C LEU A 529 -28.09 -3.84 14.97
N ARG A 530 -27.97 -4.65 13.94
CA ARG A 530 -28.44 -6.05 13.95
C ARG A 530 -27.60 -6.94 14.88
N PHE A 531 -26.29 -6.73 14.92
CA PHE A 531 -25.42 -7.39 15.91
C PHE A 531 -25.70 -6.96 17.35
N GLY A 532 -26.06 -5.70 17.58
CA GLY A 532 -26.32 -5.17 18.93
C GLY A 532 -27.67 -5.55 19.55
N SER A 533 -28.65 -6.05 18.76
CA SER A 533 -30.00 -6.33 19.26
C SER A 533 -30.75 -7.33 18.38
N HIS A 534 -30.96 -8.56 18.87
CA HIS A 534 -31.67 -9.64 18.16
C HIS A 534 -33.17 -9.42 18.00
N SER A 535 -33.77 -8.44 18.67
CA SER A 535 -35.22 -8.14 18.62
C SER A 535 -35.54 -6.79 18.00
N LEU A 536 -34.67 -6.27 17.12
CA LEU A 536 -34.93 -5.03 16.39
C LEU A 536 -35.99 -5.28 15.32
N ASP A 537 -37.18 -4.69 15.54
CA ASP A 537 -38.17 -4.54 14.49
C ASP A 537 -37.81 -3.34 13.56
N SER A 538 -38.48 -3.28 12.40
CA SER A 538 -38.26 -2.20 11.41
C SER A 538 -38.43 -0.81 12.03
N ALA A 539 -39.40 -0.62 12.94
CA ALA A 539 -39.67 0.66 13.54
C ALA A 539 -38.55 1.10 14.53
N ALA A 540 -38.00 0.17 15.29
CA ALA A 540 -36.86 0.42 16.17
C ALA A 540 -35.59 0.73 15.35
N LEU A 541 -35.35 -0.04 14.28
CA LEU A 541 -34.22 0.16 13.39
C LEU A 541 -34.26 1.53 12.72
N ARG A 542 -35.43 1.95 12.22
CA ARG A 542 -35.63 3.29 11.63
C ARG A 542 -35.36 4.42 12.63
N ARG A 543 -35.78 4.27 13.90
CA ARG A 543 -35.48 5.27 14.96
C ARG A 543 -33.99 5.38 15.24
N HIS A 544 -33.27 4.27 15.26
CA HIS A 544 -31.82 4.27 15.44
C HIS A 544 -31.09 4.89 14.25
N LEU A 545 -31.49 4.56 13.02
CA LEU A 545 -30.93 5.17 11.81
C LEU A 545 -31.15 6.68 11.75
N ALA A 546 -32.33 7.14 12.19
CA ALA A 546 -32.61 8.59 12.29
C ALA A 546 -31.74 9.26 13.35
N ALA A 547 -31.54 8.62 14.52
CA ALA A 547 -30.67 9.14 15.57
C ALA A 547 -29.18 9.18 15.18
N SER A 548 -28.72 8.27 14.31
CA SER A 548 -27.35 8.25 13.77
C SER A 548 -27.18 9.09 12.49
N GLY A 549 -28.18 9.90 12.11
CA GLY A 549 -28.06 10.84 10.99
C GLY A 549 -28.29 10.26 9.59
N HIS A 550 -28.79 9.04 9.47
CA HIS A 550 -29.04 8.35 8.19
C HIS A 550 -30.45 8.59 7.62
N ASP A 551 -31.30 9.40 8.26
CA ASP A 551 -32.70 9.60 7.90
C ASP A 551 -32.89 10.13 6.44
N ALA A 552 -32.02 11.03 5.98
CA ALA A 552 -32.06 11.55 4.61
C ALA A 552 -31.72 10.43 3.59
N LEU A 553 -30.70 9.62 3.88
CA LEU A 553 -30.27 8.50 3.02
C LEU A 553 -31.34 7.41 2.96
N VAL A 554 -32.00 7.07 4.06
CA VAL A 554 -33.10 6.09 4.10
C VAL A 554 -34.25 6.54 3.19
N ARG A 555 -34.63 7.81 3.18
CA ARG A 555 -35.65 8.32 2.25
C ARG A 555 -35.24 8.23 0.78
N GLU A 556 -33.96 8.42 0.46
CA GLU A 556 -33.45 8.25 -0.89
C GLU A 556 -33.44 6.78 -1.31
N VAL A 557 -33.06 5.88 -0.40
CA VAL A 557 -33.13 4.42 -0.59
C VAL A 557 -34.56 3.98 -0.89
N GLU A 558 -35.57 4.44 -0.14
CA GLU A 558 -36.99 4.14 -0.38
C GLU A 558 -37.45 4.57 -1.78
N LYS A 559 -37.07 5.80 -2.20
CA LYS A 559 -37.42 6.31 -3.53
C LYS A 559 -36.74 5.53 -4.66
N ALA A 560 -35.51 5.12 -4.48
CA ALA A 560 -34.77 4.33 -5.45
C ALA A 560 -35.28 2.88 -5.49
N ALA A 561 -35.55 2.28 -4.35
CA ALA A 561 -36.09 0.94 -4.22
C ALA A 561 -37.45 0.78 -4.90
N ALA A 562 -38.33 1.80 -4.83
CA ALA A 562 -39.62 1.80 -5.53
C ALA A 562 -39.50 1.70 -7.07
N LYS A 563 -38.33 2.03 -7.63
CA LYS A 563 -38.07 1.92 -9.09
C LYS A 563 -37.50 0.55 -9.50
N SER A 564 -37.13 -0.30 -8.54
CA SER A 564 -36.49 -1.59 -8.80
C SER A 564 -37.43 -2.67 -9.30
N GLY A 565 -38.71 -2.55 -8.99
CA GLY A 565 -39.71 -3.60 -9.24
C GLY A 565 -39.51 -4.88 -8.40
N ALA A 566 -38.70 -4.82 -7.32
CA ALA A 566 -38.33 -5.97 -6.50
C ALA A 566 -39.56 -6.64 -5.86
N PRO A 567 -39.84 -7.93 -6.15
CA PRO A 567 -41.06 -8.60 -5.71
C PRO A 567 -41.13 -8.81 -4.19
N PHE A 568 -39.99 -8.89 -3.51
CA PHE A 568 -39.91 -9.01 -2.06
C PHE A 568 -40.27 -7.72 -1.30
N LEU A 569 -40.47 -6.61 -2.01
CA LEU A 569 -40.97 -5.33 -1.46
C LEU A 569 -42.47 -5.15 -1.71
N ALA A 570 -43.11 -6.07 -2.39
CA ALA A 570 -44.54 -5.98 -2.66
C ALA A 570 -45.35 -6.13 -1.34
N ALA A 571 -46.34 -5.26 -1.14
CA ALA A 571 -47.14 -5.19 0.08
C ALA A 571 -47.86 -6.52 0.46
N ASN A 572 -48.08 -7.40 -0.52
CA ASN A 572 -48.77 -8.68 -0.36
C ASN A 572 -47.83 -9.91 -0.44
N ALA A 573 -46.51 -9.70 -0.46
CA ALA A 573 -45.57 -10.82 -0.54
C ALA A 573 -45.56 -11.61 0.79
N PRO A 574 -45.72 -12.95 0.77
CA PRO A 574 -45.57 -13.76 1.97
C PRO A 574 -44.18 -13.61 2.55
N LEU A 575 -44.06 -13.36 3.87
CA LEU A 575 -42.82 -13.00 4.52
C LEU A 575 -41.67 -14.01 4.25
N ALA A 576 -41.98 -15.31 4.33
CA ALA A 576 -41.01 -16.36 4.08
C ALA A 576 -40.49 -16.35 2.62
N GLU A 577 -41.40 -16.15 1.64
CA GLU A 577 -41.03 -16.06 0.23
C GLU A 577 -40.22 -14.77 -0.06
N ALA A 578 -40.59 -13.65 0.56
CA ALA A 578 -39.89 -12.40 0.44
C ALA A 578 -38.43 -12.49 0.99
N ARG A 579 -38.22 -13.24 2.09
CA ARG A 579 -36.87 -13.49 2.63
C ARG A 579 -36.02 -14.33 1.69
N VAL A 580 -36.57 -15.40 1.13
CA VAL A 580 -35.87 -16.26 0.16
C VAL A 580 -35.47 -15.47 -1.09
N ARG A 581 -36.39 -14.70 -1.67
CA ARG A 581 -36.11 -13.88 -2.85
C ARG A 581 -35.09 -12.78 -2.59
N TRP A 582 -35.15 -12.17 -1.42
CA TRP A 582 -34.13 -11.17 -1.01
C TRP A 582 -32.76 -11.83 -0.90
N SER A 583 -32.66 -13.01 -0.26
CA SER A 583 -31.39 -13.75 -0.11
C SER A 583 -30.82 -14.12 -1.47
N GLN A 584 -31.62 -14.67 -2.38
CA GLN A 584 -31.18 -15.02 -3.74
C GLN A 584 -30.63 -13.81 -4.51
N ALA A 585 -31.30 -12.66 -4.40
CA ALA A 585 -30.85 -11.43 -5.05
C ALA A 585 -29.54 -10.91 -4.45
N PHE A 586 -29.37 -11.01 -3.14
CA PHE A 586 -28.15 -10.62 -2.46
C PHE A 586 -26.98 -11.58 -2.81
N ASP A 587 -27.23 -12.88 -2.89
CA ASP A 587 -26.24 -13.88 -3.32
C ASP A 587 -25.78 -13.65 -4.77
N ALA A 588 -26.69 -13.28 -5.65
CA ALA A 588 -26.32 -12.93 -7.03
C ALA A 588 -25.41 -11.69 -7.09
N LEU A 589 -25.67 -10.69 -6.24
CA LEU A 589 -24.83 -9.49 -6.14
C LEU A 589 -23.43 -9.84 -5.62
N THR A 590 -23.33 -10.63 -4.55
CA THR A 590 -22.03 -11.07 -3.97
C THR A 590 -21.27 -11.98 -4.94
N ARG A 591 -21.97 -12.82 -5.72
CA ARG A 591 -21.38 -13.64 -6.78
C ARG A 591 -20.74 -12.79 -7.89
N VAL A 592 -21.36 -11.67 -8.28
CA VAL A 592 -20.74 -10.72 -9.22
C VAL A 592 -19.42 -10.18 -8.66
N ALA A 593 -19.38 -9.77 -7.39
CA ALA A 593 -18.17 -9.29 -6.74
C ALA A 593 -17.06 -10.37 -6.70
N GLY A 594 -17.42 -11.61 -6.36
CA GLY A 594 -16.50 -12.75 -6.37
C GLY A 594 -15.95 -13.07 -7.78
N LEU A 595 -16.80 -13.03 -8.81
CA LEU A 595 -16.39 -13.23 -10.21
C LEU A 595 -15.45 -12.10 -10.69
N GLU A 596 -15.65 -10.88 -10.25
CA GLU A 596 -14.75 -9.76 -10.56
C GLU A 596 -13.37 -9.95 -9.93
N GLN A 597 -13.34 -10.39 -8.69
CA GLN A 597 -12.09 -10.70 -7.99
C GLN A 597 -11.36 -11.89 -8.65
N ALA A 598 -12.09 -12.94 -9.02
CA ALA A 598 -11.53 -14.10 -9.73
C ALA A 598 -10.97 -13.71 -11.11
N LEU A 599 -11.67 -12.86 -11.87
CA LEU A 599 -11.20 -12.34 -13.14
C LEU A 599 -9.98 -11.42 -13.00
N ALA A 600 -9.92 -10.61 -11.94
CA ALA A 600 -8.77 -9.79 -11.64
C ALA A 600 -7.54 -10.66 -11.28
N SER A 601 -7.73 -11.69 -10.46
CA SER A 601 -6.68 -12.65 -10.08
C SER A 601 -6.20 -13.48 -11.27
N ALA A 602 -7.10 -13.96 -12.13
CA ALA A 602 -6.74 -14.69 -13.35
C ALA A 602 -5.94 -13.82 -14.34
N LYS A 603 -6.25 -12.53 -14.39
CA LYS A 603 -5.52 -11.56 -15.22
C LYS A 603 -4.12 -11.25 -14.66
N SER A 604 -3.97 -11.20 -13.33
CA SER A 604 -2.67 -10.96 -12.69
C SER A 604 -1.72 -12.18 -12.76
N ASN A 605 -2.29 -13.38 -12.88
CA ASN A 605 -1.53 -14.65 -12.95
C ASN A 605 -1.34 -15.15 -14.39
N ALA A 606 -1.54 -14.30 -15.39
CA ALA A 606 -1.47 -14.66 -16.82
C ALA A 606 -0.14 -15.32 -17.23
N ASP A 607 0.96 -15.05 -16.51
CA ASP A 607 2.29 -15.63 -16.79
C ASP A 607 2.47 -17.07 -16.27
N GLN A 608 1.51 -17.64 -15.52
CA GLN A 608 1.62 -18.99 -14.92
C GLN A 608 0.71 -20.06 -15.55
N GLY A 609 0.21 -19.83 -16.75
CA GLY A 609 -0.67 -20.77 -17.46
C GLY A 609 -2.09 -20.25 -17.57
N PHE A 610 -2.28 -19.22 -18.38
CA PHE A 610 -3.59 -18.60 -18.62
C PHE A 610 -4.53 -19.54 -19.38
N ASP A 611 -5.61 -19.95 -18.72
CA ASP A 611 -6.71 -20.66 -19.37
C ASP A 611 -7.73 -19.65 -19.94
N ALA A 612 -7.57 -19.34 -21.23
CA ALA A 612 -8.46 -18.42 -21.95
C ALA A 612 -9.93 -18.87 -21.97
N SER A 613 -10.18 -20.17 -21.90
CA SER A 613 -11.53 -20.74 -21.92
C SER A 613 -12.22 -20.51 -20.58
N ALA A 614 -11.54 -20.81 -19.47
CA ALA A 614 -12.04 -20.55 -18.12
C ALA A 614 -12.28 -19.06 -17.88
N PHE A 615 -11.36 -18.19 -18.32
CA PHE A 615 -11.52 -16.75 -18.22
C PHE A 615 -12.74 -16.23 -19.00
N SER A 616 -12.94 -16.73 -20.23
CA SER A 616 -14.10 -16.36 -21.05
C SER A 616 -15.42 -16.80 -20.41
N LEU A 617 -15.45 -17.96 -19.77
CA LEU A 617 -16.62 -18.47 -19.06
C LEU A 617 -16.98 -17.62 -17.85
N LEU A 618 -16.00 -17.32 -16.98
CA LEU A 618 -16.19 -16.45 -15.82
C LEU A 618 -16.64 -15.03 -16.22
N LYS A 619 -16.08 -14.51 -17.31
CA LYS A 619 -16.48 -13.22 -17.86
C LYS A 619 -17.91 -13.24 -18.39
N ALA A 620 -18.30 -14.29 -19.12
CA ALA A 620 -19.66 -14.43 -19.64
C ALA A 620 -20.69 -14.54 -18.52
N GLU A 621 -20.40 -15.32 -17.46
CA GLU A 621 -21.24 -15.46 -16.27
C GLU A 621 -21.41 -14.11 -15.55
N ARG A 622 -20.31 -13.40 -15.26
CA ARG A 622 -20.38 -12.05 -14.66
C ARG A 622 -21.23 -11.09 -15.49
N ASP A 623 -21.01 -11.06 -16.81
CA ASP A 623 -21.72 -10.14 -17.70
C ASP A 623 -23.21 -10.50 -17.84
N ALA A 624 -23.57 -11.77 -17.70
CA ALA A 624 -24.96 -12.22 -17.63
C ALA A 624 -25.64 -11.77 -16.34
N LEU A 625 -25.02 -12.00 -15.18
CA LEU A 625 -25.53 -11.56 -13.88
C LEU A 625 -25.65 -10.03 -13.79
N ARG A 626 -24.65 -9.28 -14.27
CA ARG A 626 -24.73 -7.81 -14.33
C ARG A 626 -25.87 -7.31 -15.21
N ARG A 627 -26.16 -7.98 -16.33
CA ARG A 627 -27.32 -7.64 -17.17
C ARG A 627 -28.62 -7.92 -16.44
N ALA A 628 -28.75 -9.10 -15.80
CA ALA A 628 -29.94 -9.46 -15.03
C ALA A 628 -30.24 -8.46 -13.90
N ILE A 629 -29.19 -8.02 -13.17
CA ILE A 629 -29.28 -6.97 -12.15
C ILE A 629 -29.76 -5.66 -12.78
N LYS A 630 -29.12 -5.22 -13.87
CA LYS A 630 -29.43 -3.92 -14.51
C LYS A 630 -30.80 -3.86 -15.15
N THR A 631 -31.29 -4.96 -15.69
CA THR A 631 -32.59 -5.05 -16.35
C THR A 631 -33.74 -5.43 -15.39
N GLY A 632 -33.42 -5.76 -14.13
CA GLY A 632 -34.40 -6.25 -13.16
C GLY A 632 -34.87 -7.68 -13.41
N THR A 633 -34.34 -8.39 -14.42
CA THR A 633 -34.69 -9.79 -14.70
C THR A 633 -34.13 -10.78 -13.67
N ILE A 634 -33.31 -10.29 -12.73
CA ILE A 634 -32.88 -11.06 -11.55
C ILE A 634 -34.05 -11.49 -10.66
N TRP A 635 -35.24 -10.89 -10.83
CA TRP A 635 -36.43 -11.19 -10.07
C TRP A 635 -37.31 -12.28 -10.72
N ASP A 636 -37.02 -12.70 -11.96
CA ASP A 636 -37.86 -13.56 -12.78
C ASP A 636 -37.59 -15.08 -12.58
N ASP A 637 -36.49 -15.42 -11.90
CA ASP A 637 -36.11 -16.78 -11.49
C ASP A 637 -36.40 -16.96 -9.98
#